data_3cca44078448e8a5184377519caaf75f
#
_entry.id   3cca44078448e8a5184377519caaf75f
#
_cell.length_a   1.000
_cell.length_b   1.000
_cell.length_c   1.000
_cell.angle_alpha   90.00
_cell.angle_beta   90.00
_cell.angle_gamma   90.00
#
_symmetry.space_group_name_H-M   'P 1'
#
loop_
_entity.id
_entity.type
_entity.pdbx_description
1 polymer ?
#
loop_
_entity_poly.entity_id
_entity_poly.type
_entity_poly.pdbx_seq_one_letter_code
_entity_poly.pdbx_strand_id
1 'polypeptide(L)'
;MLESLRGPADLKKLTAAQLAELSQEIRDFLVAKVSRTGGHLGPNLGVVELTLSLHRTFDSPRDLILFDTGHQSYVHKIVTGRADQFDSLRQRGGLAGYPSRSESEHDVIENSHASTALSWGDGISRGFAMTGQDDRHVVVVVGDGALTGGMSWEALNNIATAGERKLVIVVNDNERSYSPTIGGLATHLATLRMTQGYERFLDWGKEVLQKTPVVGAPIFETLHGMKKGIKDIIAPQGMFEDLGLKYIGPIDGHDIAAMERALEQAKEFGEPVLVHVITEKGRGYSPAIADEAEKFHAVGIVNPETGLPKNKSALSWTDTFASEIVEIGKEREDVVAITAAMLGPTGLDKFQEAFPARTIDVGIAEQHAVTSAAGLAYAGLHPVVAVYSTFLNRAFDQLLLDVALHGAGVTFVLDRSGVTGDDGPSHHGIWDLALTGMVPTLEVTAPRDGARLRQALREALNISDRPTLIRFPKGAVQADIPAFETRDGIDILYRGESADVLVVSVGAMAAIAVEAASQAYLEGVGVTVVDPRWIKPLPKSLITMAQRYKSVVVLEDGIRHAGIASSLSEMFRDARLEIAIHSIGVPLKFIEHSKRSEILEDLGITSQKIAREIVEWSSTSIPMQFPERENADRKPSH
;
A
#
# COMPACT_ATOMS: atom_id res chain seq x y z
N MET A 1 7.04 25.19 -23.14
CA MET A 1 6.27 24.13 -23.85
C MET A 1 5.23 23.46 -22.94
N LEU A 2 5.59 23.15 -21.72
CA LEU A 2 4.69 22.50 -20.75
C LEU A 2 3.36 23.23 -20.58
N GLU A 3 3.38 24.56 -20.44
CA GLU A 3 2.16 25.38 -20.26
C GLU A 3 1.20 25.34 -21.46
N SER A 4 1.68 25.00 -22.65
CA SER A 4 0.86 24.89 -23.86
C SER A 4 0.33 23.48 -24.12
N LEU A 5 0.79 22.48 -23.36
CA LEU A 5 0.39 21.08 -23.51
C LEU A 5 -1.03 20.88 -22.97
N ARG A 6 -1.96 20.44 -23.82
CA ARG A 6 -3.36 20.20 -23.46
C ARG A 6 -3.75 18.73 -23.47
N GLY A 7 -2.93 17.88 -24.12
CA GLY A 7 -3.21 16.46 -24.21
C GLY A 7 -2.18 15.70 -25.06
N PRO A 8 -2.29 14.36 -25.13
CA PRO A 8 -1.33 13.53 -25.85
C PRO A 8 -1.17 13.87 -27.34
N ALA A 9 -2.21 14.40 -27.97
CA ALA A 9 -2.15 14.80 -29.38
C ALA A 9 -1.12 15.93 -29.66
N ASP A 10 -0.81 16.74 -28.67
CA ASP A 10 0.20 17.79 -28.80
C ASP A 10 1.61 17.22 -28.79
N LEU A 11 1.86 16.15 -28.03
CA LEU A 11 3.16 15.46 -27.99
C LEU A 11 3.56 14.91 -29.35
N LYS A 12 2.59 14.39 -30.12
CA LYS A 12 2.84 13.79 -31.44
C LYS A 12 3.36 14.79 -32.47
N LYS A 13 3.20 16.09 -32.23
CA LYS A 13 3.67 17.17 -33.12
C LYS A 13 5.10 17.63 -32.80
N LEU A 14 5.67 17.24 -31.65
CA LEU A 14 6.95 17.73 -31.19
C LEU A 14 8.12 17.03 -31.88
N THR A 15 9.15 17.80 -32.19
CA THR A 15 10.44 17.29 -32.67
C THR A 15 11.26 16.68 -31.54
N ALA A 16 12.30 15.90 -31.86
CA ALA A 16 13.18 15.30 -30.86
C ALA A 16 13.84 16.36 -29.95
N ALA A 17 14.25 17.51 -30.50
CA ALA A 17 14.81 18.60 -29.69
C ALA A 17 13.78 19.18 -28.71
N GLN A 18 12.55 19.40 -29.16
CA GLN A 18 11.46 19.88 -28.31
C GLN A 18 11.07 18.85 -27.23
N LEU A 19 11.14 17.56 -27.52
CA LEU A 19 10.89 16.51 -26.51
C LEU A 19 11.97 16.49 -25.43
N ALA A 20 13.24 16.68 -25.80
CA ALA A 20 14.33 16.79 -24.83
C ALA A 20 14.16 18.01 -23.90
N GLU A 21 13.77 19.17 -24.47
CA GLU A 21 13.47 20.39 -23.70
C GLU A 21 12.24 20.17 -22.78
N LEU A 22 11.16 19.58 -23.30
CA LEU A 22 9.96 19.26 -22.53
C LEU A 22 10.26 18.29 -21.38
N SER A 23 11.12 17.29 -21.60
CA SER A 23 11.54 16.35 -20.56
C SER A 23 12.20 17.07 -19.38
N GLN A 24 13.02 18.07 -19.64
CA GLN A 24 13.65 18.89 -18.60
C GLN A 24 12.61 19.80 -17.91
N GLU A 25 11.74 20.48 -18.68
CA GLU A 25 10.67 21.30 -18.10
C GLU A 25 9.76 20.47 -17.16
N ILE A 26 9.42 19.23 -17.53
CA ILE A 26 8.62 18.33 -16.68
C ILE A 26 9.37 17.99 -15.39
N ARG A 27 10.67 17.70 -15.44
CA ARG A 27 11.46 17.42 -14.23
C ARG A 27 11.50 18.61 -13.30
N ASP A 28 11.80 19.81 -13.83
CA ASP A 28 11.85 21.04 -13.06
C ASP A 28 10.49 21.35 -12.41
N PHE A 29 9.40 21.14 -13.17
CA PHE A 29 8.04 21.27 -12.69
C PHE A 29 7.73 20.29 -11.56
N LEU A 30 8.06 19.00 -11.72
CA LEU A 30 7.84 17.97 -10.69
C LEU A 30 8.61 18.30 -9.41
N VAL A 31 9.88 18.67 -9.52
CA VAL A 31 10.69 19.09 -8.36
C VAL A 31 10.03 20.27 -7.66
N ALA A 32 9.62 21.30 -8.40
CA ALA A 32 9.01 22.50 -7.83
C ALA A 32 7.67 22.23 -7.14
N LYS A 33 6.81 21.39 -7.74
CA LYS A 33 5.45 21.11 -7.23
C LYS A 33 5.46 20.08 -6.11
N VAL A 34 6.09 18.91 -6.32
CA VAL A 34 6.10 17.81 -5.35
C VAL A 34 6.88 18.18 -4.07
N SER A 35 7.91 19.03 -4.16
CA SER A 35 8.60 19.56 -2.98
C SER A 35 7.69 20.40 -2.05
N ARG A 36 6.58 20.94 -2.57
CA ARG A 36 5.61 21.74 -1.80
C ARG A 36 4.45 20.92 -1.25
N THR A 37 4.01 19.91 -2.00
CA THR A 37 2.83 19.10 -1.64
C THR A 37 3.19 17.79 -0.96
N GLY A 38 4.42 17.32 -1.17
CA GLY A 38 4.80 15.92 -0.93
C GLY A 38 4.31 15.02 -2.06
N GLY A 39 4.82 13.79 -2.11
CA GLY A 39 4.43 12.78 -3.10
C GLY A 39 5.57 11.90 -3.57
N HIS A 40 5.36 11.19 -4.68
CA HIS A 40 6.33 10.26 -5.27
C HIS A 40 7.23 11.02 -6.26
N LEU A 41 8.38 11.53 -5.81
CA LEU A 41 9.23 12.36 -6.66
C LEU A 41 10.21 11.53 -7.50
N GLY A 42 11.05 10.72 -6.85
CA GLY A 42 12.09 9.95 -7.53
C GLY A 42 11.58 9.01 -8.63
N PRO A 43 10.54 8.22 -8.39
CA PRO A 43 9.94 7.36 -9.41
C PRO A 43 9.46 8.13 -10.64
N ASN A 44 8.83 9.29 -10.45
CA ASN A 44 8.29 10.10 -11.54
C ASN A 44 9.39 10.80 -12.36
N LEU A 45 10.49 11.22 -11.72
CA LEU A 45 11.64 11.78 -12.42
C LEU A 45 12.31 10.76 -13.35
N GLY A 46 12.26 9.47 -13.00
CA GLY A 46 12.83 8.38 -13.78
C GLY A 46 12.03 7.99 -15.01
N VAL A 47 10.73 8.27 -15.06
CA VAL A 47 9.84 7.77 -16.14
C VAL A 47 9.37 8.85 -17.12
N VAL A 48 10.05 9.99 -17.18
CA VAL A 48 9.62 11.10 -18.04
C VAL A 48 9.64 10.69 -19.49
N GLU A 49 10.79 10.29 -20.04
CA GLU A 49 10.93 9.90 -21.44
C GLU A 49 10.09 8.65 -21.77
N LEU A 50 10.03 7.67 -20.87
CA LEU A 50 9.18 6.51 -20.99
C LEU A 50 7.71 6.90 -21.20
N THR A 51 7.18 7.77 -20.34
CA THR A 51 5.77 8.19 -20.40
C THR A 51 5.49 9.01 -21.67
N LEU A 52 6.42 9.90 -22.06
CA LEU A 52 6.30 10.63 -23.33
C LEU A 52 6.24 9.68 -24.52
N SER A 53 7.13 8.67 -24.58
CA SER A 53 7.18 7.69 -25.66
C SER A 53 5.90 6.84 -25.73
N LEU A 54 5.34 6.46 -24.59
CA LEU A 54 4.06 5.74 -24.51
C LEU A 54 2.92 6.55 -25.14
N HIS A 55 2.77 7.82 -24.77
CA HIS A 55 1.70 8.69 -25.29
C HIS A 55 1.92 9.13 -26.74
N ARG A 56 3.13 9.02 -27.25
CA ARG A 56 3.43 9.27 -28.67
C ARG A 56 3.12 8.06 -29.55
N THR A 57 3.34 6.85 -29.02
CA THR A 57 3.14 5.59 -29.75
C THR A 57 1.69 5.11 -29.70
N PHE A 58 1.03 5.21 -28.56
CA PHE A 58 -0.34 4.74 -28.37
C PHE A 58 -1.36 5.88 -28.34
N ASP A 59 -2.58 5.59 -28.74
CA ASP A 59 -3.66 6.58 -28.87
C ASP A 59 -4.57 6.58 -27.64
N SER A 60 -4.03 7.01 -26.47
CA SER A 60 -4.83 7.15 -25.26
C SER A 60 -5.84 8.31 -25.39
N PRO A 61 -7.13 8.13 -24.97
CA PRO A 61 -7.67 7.03 -24.16
C PRO A 61 -8.22 5.84 -24.98
N ARG A 62 -8.15 5.86 -26.32
CA ARG A 62 -8.62 4.73 -27.11
C ARG A 62 -7.79 3.47 -26.81
N ASP A 63 -6.47 3.55 -26.90
CA ASP A 63 -5.57 2.56 -26.34
C ASP A 63 -5.42 2.83 -24.84
N LEU A 64 -5.41 1.79 -24.01
CA LEU A 64 -5.37 1.95 -22.57
C LEU A 64 -3.94 1.80 -22.06
N ILE A 65 -3.48 2.77 -21.27
CA ILE A 65 -2.18 2.73 -20.58
C ILE A 65 -2.43 2.57 -19.09
N LEU A 66 -2.01 1.43 -18.54
CA LEU A 66 -2.20 1.04 -17.16
C LEU A 66 -0.88 1.13 -16.40
N PHE A 67 -0.90 1.71 -15.21
CA PHE A 67 0.28 1.81 -14.35
C PHE A 67 0.09 0.93 -13.12
N ASP A 68 1.01 -0.05 -12.94
CA ASP A 68 1.03 -0.85 -11.71
C ASP A 68 1.41 0.03 -10.52
N THR A 69 0.73 -0.15 -9.38
CA THR A 69 0.84 0.72 -8.20
C THR A 69 0.38 2.15 -8.48
N GLY A 70 0.60 2.70 -9.66
CA GLY A 70 0.18 4.02 -10.07
C GLY A 70 0.99 5.20 -9.52
N HIS A 71 2.00 4.96 -8.69
CA HIS A 71 2.84 6.02 -8.09
C HIS A 71 3.77 6.70 -9.12
N GLN A 72 3.96 6.13 -10.30
CA GLN A 72 4.76 6.65 -11.43
C GLN A 72 3.89 7.36 -12.48
N SER A 73 2.71 7.87 -12.12
CA SER A 73 1.73 8.42 -13.06
C SER A 73 1.69 9.94 -13.13
N TYR A 74 2.59 10.67 -12.44
CA TYR A 74 2.52 12.14 -12.45
C TYR A 74 2.82 12.72 -13.84
N VAL A 75 3.78 12.13 -14.57
CA VAL A 75 4.05 12.53 -15.96
C VAL A 75 2.83 12.24 -16.84
N HIS A 76 2.17 11.09 -16.65
CA HIS A 76 0.91 10.77 -17.33
C HIS A 76 -0.19 11.81 -17.06
N LYS A 77 -0.36 12.25 -15.79
CA LYS A 77 -1.29 13.33 -15.46
C LYS A 77 -0.94 14.65 -16.16
N ILE A 78 0.34 15.00 -16.21
CA ILE A 78 0.83 16.20 -16.90
C ILE A 78 0.48 16.15 -18.39
N VAL A 79 0.84 15.08 -19.08
CA VAL A 79 0.66 14.96 -20.54
C VAL A 79 -0.80 14.74 -20.95
N THR A 80 -1.65 14.39 -20.02
CA THR A 80 -3.12 14.31 -20.23
C THR A 80 -3.87 15.56 -19.76
N GLY A 81 -3.16 16.70 -19.62
CA GLY A 81 -3.77 18.02 -19.48
C GLY A 81 -4.08 18.47 -18.04
N ARG A 82 -3.47 17.82 -17.02
CA ARG A 82 -3.73 18.13 -15.60
C ARG A 82 -2.58 18.87 -14.90
N ALA A 83 -1.62 19.44 -15.65
CA ALA A 83 -0.45 20.10 -15.08
C ALA A 83 -0.80 21.29 -14.16
N ASP A 84 -1.86 22.04 -14.46
CA ASP A 84 -2.35 23.19 -13.70
C ASP A 84 -2.92 22.81 -12.32
N GLN A 85 -3.27 21.55 -12.10
CA GLN A 85 -3.85 21.06 -10.85
C GLN A 85 -2.80 20.60 -9.82
N PHE A 86 -1.51 20.55 -10.17
CA PHE A 86 -0.46 20.02 -9.29
C PHE A 86 -0.23 20.82 -8.00
N ASP A 87 -0.70 22.06 -7.90
CA ASP A 87 -0.66 22.81 -6.64
C ASP A 87 -1.56 22.22 -5.57
N SER A 88 -2.56 21.43 -5.97
CA SER A 88 -3.48 20.70 -5.09
C SER A 88 -3.19 19.21 -4.99
N LEU A 89 -2.03 18.74 -5.48
CA LEU A 89 -1.66 17.31 -5.45
C LEU A 89 -1.75 16.75 -4.03
N ARG A 90 -2.51 15.65 -3.86
CA ARG A 90 -2.74 14.93 -2.60
C ARG A 90 -3.42 15.78 -1.50
N GLN A 91 -4.04 16.90 -1.87
CA GLN A 91 -4.80 17.74 -0.95
C GLN A 91 -6.30 17.53 -1.13
N ARG A 92 -7.08 17.92 -0.13
CA ARG A 92 -8.54 17.78 -0.10
C ARG A 92 -9.20 18.36 -1.36
N GLY A 93 -9.92 17.52 -2.10
CA GLY A 93 -10.58 17.90 -3.34
C GLY A 93 -9.64 18.24 -4.49
N GLY A 94 -8.35 17.99 -4.35
CA GLY A 94 -7.34 18.21 -5.36
C GLY A 94 -6.95 16.95 -6.14
N LEU A 95 -5.84 17.04 -6.86
CA LEU A 95 -5.32 15.97 -7.70
C LEU A 95 -4.84 14.78 -6.84
N ALA A 96 -5.30 13.57 -7.14
CA ALA A 96 -4.87 12.35 -6.46
C ALA A 96 -3.40 12.02 -6.75
N GLY A 97 -2.72 11.37 -5.80
CA GLY A 97 -1.35 10.88 -5.95
C GLY A 97 -1.21 9.63 -6.84
N TYR A 98 -2.32 9.11 -7.31
CA TYR A 98 -2.45 7.91 -8.16
C TYR A 98 -3.44 8.17 -9.29
N PRO A 99 -3.51 7.33 -10.34
CA PRO A 99 -4.56 7.46 -11.34
C PRO A 99 -5.95 7.45 -10.70
N SER A 100 -6.86 8.27 -11.20
CA SER A 100 -8.24 8.34 -10.75
C SER A 100 -9.20 8.55 -11.92
N ARG A 101 -10.16 7.64 -12.06
CA ARG A 101 -11.18 7.66 -13.13
C ARG A 101 -12.11 8.86 -13.04
N SER A 102 -12.25 9.44 -11.85
CA SER A 102 -13.00 10.67 -11.65
C SER A 102 -12.27 11.92 -12.19
N GLU A 103 -10.94 11.84 -12.37
CA GLU A 103 -10.12 12.94 -12.87
C GLU A 103 -9.98 12.93 -14.39
N SER A 104 -9.91 11.75 -15.02
CA SER A 104 -9.61 11.64 -16.44
C SER A 104 -10.04 10.30 -17.03
N GLU A 105 -10.51 10.34 -18.30
CA GLU A 105 -10.79 9.15 -19.11
C GLU A 105 -9.52 8.37 -19.50
N HIS A 106 -8.35 8.96 -19.32
CA HIS A 106 -7.05 8.29 -19.53
C HIS A 106 -6.67 7.37 -18.36
N ASP A 107 -7.29 7.54 -17.18
CA ASP A 107 -6.99 6.76 -15.97
C ASP A 107 -7.89 5.51 -15.91
N VAL A 108 -7.30 4.34 -15.65
CA VAL A 108 -8.02 3.05 -15.69
C VAL A 108 -8.04 2.37 -14.34
N ILE A 109 -6.87 2.18 -13.71
CA ILE A 109 -6.72 1.47 -12.45
C ILE A 109 -6.53 2.48 -11.32
N GLU A 110 -7.37 2.38 -10.28
CA GLU A 110 -7.29 3.19 -9.06
C GLU A 110 -6.66 2.43 -7.89
N ASN A 111 -6.37 1.14 -8.06
CA ASN A 111 -5.72 0.30 -7.06
C ASN A 111 -4.21 0.53 -7.05
N SER A 112 -3.69 1.08 -5.94
CA SER A 112 -2.26 1.31 -5.76
C SER A 112 -1.52 0.20 -5.01
N HIS A 113 -2.15 -0.97 -4.80
CA HIS A 113 -1.45 -2.18 -4.41
C HIS A 113 -0.72 -2.77 -5.62
N ALA A 114 0.58 -3.04 -5.48
CA ALA A 114 1.42 -3.53 -6.56
C ALA A 114 0.99 -4.89 -7.12
N SER A 115 1.48 -5.25 -8.30
CA SER A 115 1.31 -6.55 -8.97
C SER A 115 -0.10 -6.85 -9.52
N THR A 116 -0.99 -5.85 -9.59
CA THR A 116 -2.37 -6.06 -10.08
C THR A 116 -2.56 -5.71 -11.56
N ALA A 117 -1.73 -4.82 -12.11
CA ALA A 117 -1.97 -4.23 -13.42
C ALA A 117 -1.86 -5.26 -14.57
N LEU A 118 -1.02 -6.29 -14.44
CA LEU A 118 -0.91 -7.36 -15.44
C LEU A 118 -2.23 -8.15 -15.56
N SER A 119 -2.87 -8.47 -14.44
CA SER A 119 -4.18 -9.14 -14.44
C SER A 119 -5.28 -8.24 -15.00
N TRP A 120 -5.24 -6.94 -14.73
CA TRP A 120 -6.12 -5.96 -15.38
C TRP A 120 -5.90 -5.95 -16.88
N GLY A 121 -4.64 -5.89 -17.34
CA GLY A 121 -4.27 -5.89 -18.75
C GLY A 121 -4.72 -7.16 -19.47
N ASP A 122 -4.53 -8.33 -18.84
CA ASP A 122 -5.02 -9.61 -19.36
C ASP A 122 -6.54 -9.60 -19.52
N GLY A 123 -7.26 -9.21 -18.48
CA GLY A 123 -8.73 -9.16 -18.50
C GLY A 123 -9.27 -8.20 -19.54
N ILE A 124 -8.72 -6.99 -19.65
CA ILE A 124 -9.16 -5.98 -20.61
C ILE A 124 -8.85 -6.43 -22.05
N SER A 125 -7.65 -6.94 -22.33
CA SER A 125 -7.28 -7.40 -23.67
C SER A 125 -8.14 -8.59 -24.14
N ARG A 126 -8.50 -9.51 -23.22
CA ARG A 126 -9.51 -10.56 -23.49
C ARG A 126 -10.88 -9.97 -23.80
N GLY A 127 -11.30 -8.97 -23.00
CA GLY A 127 -12.57 -8.28 -23.21
C GLY A 127 -12.63 -7.60 -24.58
N PHE A 128 -11.55 -6.93 -25.01
CA PHE A 128 -11.48 -6.33 -26.34
C PHE A 128 -11.61 -7.38 -27.45
N ALA A 129 -10.88 -8.50 -27.36
CA ALA A 129 -10.99 -9.58 -28.33
C ALA A 129 -12.42 -10.17 -28.39
N MET A 130 -13.06 -10.38 -27.23
CA MET A 130 -14.44 -10.93 -27.15
C MET A 130 -15.52 -9.97 -27.66
N THR A 131 -15.24 -8.66 -27.68
CA THR A 131 -16.20 -7.62 -28.10
C THR A 131 -15.90 -7.03 -29.46
N GLY A 132 -14.96 -7.62 -30.22
CA GLY A 132 -14.59 -7.16 -31.57
C GLY A 132 -13.88 -5.79 -31.60
N GLN A 133 -13.13 -5.48 -30.52
CA GLN A 133 -12.29 -4.28 -30.42
C GLN A 133 -10.81 -4.61 -30.60
N ASP A 134 -10.50 -5.56 -31.50
CA ASP A 134 -9.16 -6.12 -31.71
C ASP A 134 -8.14 -5.09 -32.23
N ASP A 135 -8.60 -3.92 -32.63
CA ASP A 135 -7.78 -2.81 -33.11
C ASP A 135 -7.23 -1.92 -32.00
N ARG A 136 -7.63 -2.15 -30.73
CA ARG A 136 -7.18 -1.41 -29.55
C ARG A 136 -6.04 -2.13 -28.84
N HIS A 137 -5.10 -1.35 -28.31
CA HIS A 137 -4.01 -1.86 -27.49
C HIS A 137 -4.25 -1.65 -25.99
N VAL A 138 -3.73 -2.60 -25.22
CA VAL A 138 -3.60 -2.45 -23.77
C VAL A 138 -2.11 -2.44 -23.45
N VAL A 139 -1.65 -1.39 -22.79
CA VAL A 139 -0.25 -1.23 -22.37
C VAL A 139 -0.20 -1.24 -20.86
N VAL A 140 0.61 -2.11 -20.28
CA VAL A 140 0.77 -2.23 -18.83
C VAL A 140 2.19 -1.84 -18.46
N VAL A 141 2.34 -0.77 -17.69
CA VAL A 141 3.63 -0.36 -17.12
C VAL A 141 3.75 -0.97 -15.73
N VAL A 142 4.73 -1.84 -15.54
CA VAL A 142 4.98 -2.54 -14.29
C VAL A 142 6.43 -2.33 -13.84
N GLY A 143 6.63 -1.95 -12.58
CA GLY A 143 7.98 -1.81 -12.00
C GLY A 143 8.61 -3.19 -11.69
N ASP A 144 9.93 -3.26 -11.70
CA ASP A 144 10.71 -4.45 -11.33
C ASP A 144 10.37 -4.96 -9.91
N GLY A 145 10.13 -4.06 -8.96
CA GLY A 145 9.66 -4.40 -7.62
C GLY A 145 8.30 -5.10 -7.63
N ALA A 146 7.35 -4.63 -8.45
CA ALA A 146 6.01 -5.24 -8.56
C ALA A 146 6.03 -6.64 -9.19
N LEU A 147 7.06 -6.97 -9.97
CA LEU A 147 7.26 -8.33 -10.48
C LEU A 147 7.68 -9.33 -9.40
N THR A 148 8.09 -8.90 -8.22
CA THR A 148 8.39 -9.82 -7.11
C THR A 148 7.14 -10.42 -6.48
N GLY A 149 5.96 -9.81 -6.70
CA GLY A 149 4.67 -10.30 -6.19
C GLY A 149 4.14 -11.50 -6.96
N GLY A 150 3.57 -12.49 -6.26
CA GLY A 150 3.04 -13.73 -6.83
C GLY A 150 1.99 -13.49 -7.92
N MET A 151 1.10 -12.53 -7.73
CA MET A 151 0.03 -12.21 -8.68
C MET A 151 0.56 -11.78 -10.07
N SER A 152 1.75 -11.16 -10.14
CA SER A 152 2.41 -10.86 -11.42
C SER A 152 2.76 -12.14 -12.18
N TRP A 153 3.23 -13.18 -11.48
CA TRP A 153 3.58 -14.48 -12.08
C TRP A 153 2.35 -15.26 -12.51
N GLU A 154 1.27 -15.23 -11.71
CA GLU A 154 -0.02 -15.78 -12.11
C GLU A 154 -0.52 -15.13 -13.41
N ALA A 155 -0.42 -13.81 -13.51
CA ALA A 155 -0.81 -13.08 -14.71
C ALA A 155 0.09 -13.43 -15.91
N LEU A 156 1.43 -13.41 -15.76
CA LEU A 156 2.36 -13.76 -16.83
C LEU A 156 2.14 -15.17 -17.37
N ASN A 157 1.93 -16.14 -16.48
CA ASN A 157 1.62 -17.52 -16.86
C ASN A 157 0.33 -17.62 -17.71
N ASN A 158 -0.70 -16.85 -17.36
CA ASN A 158 -1.96 -16.82 -18.11
C ASN A 158 -1.86 -16.02 -19.43
N ILE A 159 -1.09 -14.93 -19.43
CA ILE A 159 -0.85 -14.11 -20.61
C ILE A 159 -0.07 -14.89 -21.68
N ALA A 160 0.94 -15.65 -21.27
CA ALA A 160 1.81 -16.40 -22.16
C ALA A 160 1.09 -17.43 -23.05
N THR A 161 -0.05 -17.94 -22.59
CA THR A 161 -0.87 -18.93 -23.34
C THR A 161 -2.04 -18.32 -24.12
N ALA A 162 -2.08 -17.01 -24.25
CA ALA A 162 -3.31 -16.30 -24.54
C ALA A 162 -3.64 -16.09 -26.03
N GLY A 163 -2.77 -16.47 -26.96
CA GLY A 163 -2.97 -16.25 -28.41
C GLY A 163 -2.90 -14.76 -28.83
N GLU A 164 -3.42 -14.47 -30.02
CA GLU A 164 -3.37 -13.14 -30.64
C GLU A 164 -4.17 -12.10 -29.84
N ARG A 165 -3.47 -11.24 -29.10
CA ARG A 165 -4.04 -10.11 -28.34
C ARG A 165 -3.05 -8.97 -28.27
N LYS A 166 -3.52 -7.74 -28.45
CA LYS A 166 -2.71 -6.53 -28.44
C LYS A 166 -2.42 -6.07 -27.02
N LEU A 167 -1.57 -6.82 -26.32
CA LEU A 167 -1.11 -6.54 -24.97
C LEU A 167 0.40 -6.28 -24.94
N VAL A 168 0.79 -5.08 -24.55
CA VAL A 168 2.20 -4.69 -24.39
C VAL A 168 2.50 -4.54 -22.91
N ILE A 169 3.46 -5.31 -22.41
CA ILE A 169 3.93 -5.25 -21.02
C ILE A 169 5.24 -4.48 -21.02
N VAL A 170 5.27 -3.34 -20.36
CA VAL A 170 6.48 -2.50 -20.21
C VAL A 170 7.03 -2.70 -18.81
N VAL A 171 8.13 -3.40 -18.69
CA VAL A 171 8.86 -3.56 -17.43
C VAL A 171 9.79 -2.36 -17.23
N ASN A 172 9.44 -1.50 -16.29
CA ASN A 172 10.29 -0.38 -15.89
C ASN A 172 11.27 -0.85 -14.81
N ASP A 173 12.49 -1.15 -15.22
CA ASP A 173 13.57 -1.63 -14.37
C ASP A 173 14.43 -0.46 -13.89
N ASN A 174 14.30 -0.12 -12.62
CA ASN A 174 15.11 0.90 -11.95
C ASN A 174 15.81 0.38 -10.67
N GLU A 175 15.90 -0.95 -10.54
CA GLU A 175 16.60 -1.69 -9.49
C GLU A 175 15.99 -1.60 -8.10
N ARG A 176 14.86 -0.91 -7.91
CA ARG A 176 14.31 -0.76 -6.56
C ARG A 176 12.86 -0.30 -6.49
N SER A 177 12.20 -0.75 -5.42
CA SER A 177 10.96 -0.18 -4.90
C SER A 177 11.27 0.88 -3.82
N TYR A 178 10.80 0.76 -2.60
CA TYR A 178 11.37 1.47 -1.43
C TYR A 178 12.80 0.96 -1.16
N SER A 179 12.97 -0.36 -1.09
CA SER A 179 14.25 -1.04 -0.97
C SER A 179 14.76 -1.51 -2.35
N PRO A 180 16.05 -1.87 -2.49
CA PRO A 180 16.55 -2.54 -3.67
C PRO A 180 15.72 -3.79 -3.98
N THR A 181 15.44 -4.04 -5.26
CA THR A 181 14.74 -5.26 -5.71
C THR A 181 15.62 -6.47 -5.39
N ILE A 182 15.04 -7.50 -4.79
CA ILE A 182 15.77 -8.65 -4.26
C ILE A 182 15.36 -9.97 -4.92
N GLY A 183 16.14 -11.03 -4.63
CA GLY A 183 15.84 -12.39 -5.05
C GLY A 183 16.34 -12.75 -6.46
N GLY A 184 15.97 -13.95 -6.92
CA GLY A 184 16.41 -14.49 -8.22
C GLY A 184 15.99 -13.63 -9.41
N LEU A 185 14.82 -12.98 -9.34
CA LEU A 185 14.36 -12.06 -10.38
C LEU A 185 15.26 -10.83 -10.50
N ALA A 186 15.65 -10.21 -9.39
CA ALA A 186 16.58 -9.08 -9.41
C ALA A 186 17.92 -9.45 -10.02
N THR A 187 18.46 -10.63 -9.67
CA THR A 187 19.69 -11.18 -10.25
C THR A 187 19.53 -11.40 -11.75
N HIS A 188 18.38 -11.91 -12.18
CA HIS A 188 18.08 -12.13 -13.60
C HIS A 188 18.02 -10.81 -14.37
N LEU A 189 17.27 -9.81 -13.89
CA LEU A 189 17.20 -8.49 -14.49
C LEU A 189 18.58 -7.79 -14.52
N ALA A 190 19.37 -7.91 -13.44
CA ALA A 190 20.74 -7.41 -13.41
C ALA A 190 21.61 -8.03 -14.50
N THR A 191 21.48 -9.33 -14.75
CA THR A 191 22.19 -10.03 -15.82
C THR A 191 21.76 -9.54 -17.21
N LEU A 192 20.45 -9.30 -17.40
CA LEU A 192 19.92 -8.72 -18.65
C LEU A 192 20.49 -7.32 -18.92
N ARG A 193 20.64 -6.48 -17.90
CA ARG A 193 21.26 -5.15 -18.04
C ARG A 193 22.72 -5.20 -18.49
N MET A 194 23.45 -6.20 -18.04
CA MET A 194 24.86 -6.37 -18.43
C MET A 194 25.06 -6.80 -19.88
N THR A 195 24.02 -7.31 -20.55
CA THR A 195 24.09 -7.82 -21.94
C THR A 195 23.99 -6.72 -23.01
N GLN A 196 23.71 -5.47 -22.65
CA GLN A 196 23.66 -4.36 -23.63
C GLN A 196 24.92 -4.19 -24.47
N GLY A 197 26.10 -4.48 -23.90
CA GLY A 197 27.36 -4.48 -24.63
C GLY A 197 27.51 -5.60 -25.67
N TYR A 198 26.84 -6.73 -25.42
CA TYR A 198 26.87 -7.91 -26.26
C TYR A 198 25.98 -7.78 -27.50
N GLU A 199 24.82 -7.19 -27.43
CA GLU A 199 23.97 -6.91 -28.60
C GLU A 199 24.65 -5.93 -29.56
N ARG A 200 25.29 -4.88 -29.07
CA ARG A 200 26.11 -3.97 -29.91
C ARG A 200 27.28 -4.72 -30.56
N PHE A 201 27.92 -5.66 -29.88
CA PHE A 201 28.98 -6.50 -30.42
C PHE A 201 28.45 -7.46 -31.49
N LEU A 202 27.27 -8.06 -31.28
CA LEU A 202 26.63 -8.93 -32.28
C LEU A 202 26.18 -8.16 -33.52
N ASP A 203 25.64 -6.96 -33.36
CA ASP A 203 25.23 -6.12 -34.51
C ASP A 203 26.45 -5.60 -35.28
N TRP A 204 27.52 -5.21 -34.60
CA TRP A 204 28.80 -4.92 -35.21
C TRP A 204 29.36 -6.15 -35.94
N GLY A 205 29.28 -7.34 -35.34
CA GLY A 205 29.69 -8.59 -35.96
C GLY A 205 28.89 -8.93 -37.24
N LYS A 206 27.55 -8.70 -37.21
CA LYS A 206 26.69 -8.85 -38.40
C LYS A 206 27.05 -7.84 -39.50
N GLU A 207 27.32 -6.61 -39.16
CA GLU A 207 27.68 -5.55 -40.10
C GLU A 207 29.05 -5.80 -40.75
N VAL A 208 30.01 -6.33 -40.00
CA VAL A 208 31.33 -6.74 -40.53
C VAL A 208 31.22 -7.97 -41.44
N LEU A 209 30.41 -8.97 -41.08
CA LEU A 209 30.17 -10.18 -41.89
C LEU A 209 29.41 -9.89 -43.17
N GLN A 210 28.44 -8.96 -43.18
CA GLN A 210 27.70 -8.57 -44.38
C GLN A 210 28.55 -7.76 -45.38
N LYS A 211 29.60 -7.08 -44.91
CA LYS A 211 30.51 -6.30 -45.74
C LYS A 211 31.69 -7.10 -46.32
N THR A 212 31.80 -8.41 -46.03
CA THR A 212 32.90 -9.28 -46.49
C THR A 212 32.39 -10.29 -47.51
N PRO A 213 32.65 -10.14 -48.85
CA PRO A 213 31.89 -10.81 -49.91
C PRO A 213 32.26 -12.28 -50.21
N VAL A 214 33.17 -12.92 -49.52
CA VAL A 214 33.77 -14.17 -50.11
C VAL A 214 33.59 -15.46 -49.26
N VAL A 215 33.04 -15.43 -48.04
CA VAL A 215 33.03 -16.65 -47.18
C VAL A 215 31.68 -16.90 -46.48
N GLY A 216 30.58 -16.40 -46.99
CA GLY A 216 29.34 -16.19 -46.19
C GLY A 216 28.47 -17.41 -45.90
N ALA A 217 28.20 -18.32 -46.83
CA ALA A 217 27.07 -19.25 -46.69
C ALA A 217 27.31 -20.47 -45.74
N PRO A 218 28.44 -21.20 -45.80
CA PRO A 218 28.62 -22.36 -44.90
C PRO A 218 28.94 -21.99 -43.46
N ILE A 219 29.57 -20.82 -43.24
CA ILE A 219 29.86 -20.32 -41.89
C ILE A 219 28.59 -19.83 -41.20
N PHE A 220 27.62 -19.32 -41.98
CA PHE A 220 26.35 -18.81 -41.46
C PHE A 220 25.47 -19.93 -40.86
N GLU A 221 25.41 -21.11 -41.48
CA GLU A 221 24.66 -22.27 -40.95
C GLU A 221 25.35 -22.87 -39.73
N THR A 222 26.68 -22.95 -39.70
CA THR A 222 27.44 -23.45 -38.54
C THR A 222 27.38 -22.47 -37.39
N LEU A 223 27.41 -21.17 -37.66
CA LEU A 223 27.19 -20.11 -36.66
C LEU A 223 25.74 -20.05 -36.16
N HIS A 224 24.76 -20.44 -36.98
CA HIS A 224 23.35 -20.51 -36.55
C HIS A 224 23.11 -21.66 -35.57
N GLY A 225 23.75 -22.82 -35.78
CA GLY A 225 23.72 -23.93 -34.80
C GLY A 225 24.50 -23.64 -33.52
N MET A 226 25.67 -23.00 -33.64
CA MET A 226 26.44 -22.53 -32.47
C MET A 226 25.74 -21.35 -31.76
N LYS A 227 25.04 -20.48 -32.51
CA LYS A 227 24.30 -19.35 -31.97
C LYS A 227 23.18 -19.78 -31.01
N LYS A 228 22.51 -20.90 -31.27
CA LYS A 228 21.49 -21.44 -30.37
C LYS A 228 22.13 -21.94 -29.08
N GLY A 229 23.22 -22.70 -29.14
CA GLY A 229 23.92 -23.21 -27.96
C GLY A 229 24.69 -22.15 -27.16
N ILE A 230 25.20 -21.09 -27.82
CA ILE A 230 25.87 -19.97 -27.17
C ILE A 230 24.83 -18.97 -26.62
N LYS A 231 23.71 -18.78 -27.31
CA LYS A 231 22.59 -17.96 -26.84
C LYS A 231 21.99 -18.52 -25.55
N ASP A 232 21.85 -19.85 -25.45
CA ASP A 232 21.33 -20.53 -24.26
C ASP A 232 22.28 -20.48 -23.06
N ILE A 233 23.59 -20.26 -23.29
CA ILE A 233 24.61 -20.17 -22.23
C ILE A 233 24.89 -18.72 -21.81
N ILE A 234 24.64 -17.73 -22.70
CA ILE A 234 25.06 -16.33 -22.50
C ILE A 234 23.87 -15.35 -22.46
N ALA A 235 22.68 -15.76 -22.92
CA ALA A 235 21.52 -14.86 -22.97
C ALA A 235 20.48 -15.21 -21.92
N PRO A 236 20.41 -14.44 -20.81
CA PRO A 236 19.42 -14.65 -19.75
C PRO A 236 17.98 -14.25 -20.17
N GLN A 237 17.74 -14.03 -21.47
CA GLN A 237 16.40 -13.74 -22.05
C GLN A 237 15.42 -14.91 -21.89
N GLY A 238 15.93 -16.13 -21.64
CA GLY A 238 15.19 -17.38 -21.65
C GLY A 238 13.96 -17.41 -20.74
N MET A 239 14.01 -16.79 -19.58
CA MET A 239 12.92 -16.91 -18.61
C MET A 239 11.55 -16.43 -19.17
N PHE A 240 11.48 -15.28 -19.82
CA PHE A 240 10.23 -14.78 -20.41
C PHE A 240 9.92 -15.45 -21.76
N GLU A 241 10.93 -15.75 -22.56
CA GLU A 241 10.77 -16.48 -23.82
C GLU A 241 10.37 -17.94 -23.58
N ASP A 242 10.89 -18.59 -22.53
CA ASP A 242 10.52 -19.95 -22.12
C ASP A 242 9.07 -20.04 -21.60
N LEU A 243 8.54 -18.95 -21.03
CA LEU A 243 7.12 -18.82 -20.73
C LEU A 243 6.26 -18.66 -21.98
N GLY A 244 6.85 -18.36 -23.15
CA GLY A 244 6.12 -18.13 -24.40
C GLY A 244 5.86 -16.65 -24.71
N LEU A 245 6.45 -15.72 -23.96
CA LEU A 245 6.32 -14.28 -24.22
C LEU A 245 7.42 -13.77 -25.15
N LYS A 246 7.07 -12.95 -26.12
CA LYS A 246 8.07 -12.20 -26.89
C LYS A 246 8.74 -11.17 -26.00
N TYR A 247 10.07 -11.12 -26.04
CA TYR A 247 10.88 -10.16 -25.27
C TYR A 247 11.59 -9.17 -26.21
N ILE A 248 11.51 -7.87 -25.88
CA ILE A 248 12.21 -6.77 -26.55
C ILE A 248 12.99 -6.00 -25.48
N GLY A 249 14.29 -5.87 -25.63
CA GLY A 249 15.12 -5.11 -24.71
C GLY A 249 16.39 -5.84 -24.28
N PRO A 250 17.10 -5.34 -23.25
CA PRO A 250 16.78 -4.10 -22.51
C PRO A 250 17.04 -2.82 -23.30
N ILE A 251 16.23 -1.79 -23.07
CA ILE A 251 16.26 -0.51 -23.79
C ILE A 251 16.56 0.61 -22.80
N ASP A 252 17.38 1.58 -23.21
CA ASP A 252 17.56 2.82 -22.45
C ASP A 252 16.25 3.62 -22.42
N GLY A 253 15.61 3.68 -21.26
CA GLY A 253 14.35 4.38 -21.02
C GLY A 253 14.45 5.89 -21.07
N HIS A 254 15.67 6.44 -21.27
CA HIS A 254 15.92 7.85 -21.48
C HIS A 254 16.24 8.23 -22.92
N ASP A 255 16.32 7.25 -23.83
CA ASP A 255 16.40 7.46 -25.28
C ASP A 255 14.99 7.32 -25.89
N ILE A 256 14.31 8.47 -26.09
CA ILE A 256 12.96 8.52 -26.68
C ILE A 256 12.91 7.83 -28.03
N ALA A 257 13.92 8.01 -28.89
CA ALA A 257 13.92 7.43 -30.23
C ALA A 257 14.07 5.89 -30.20
N ALA A 258 14.88 5.35 -29.28
CA ALA A 258 15.00 3.92 -29.06
C ALA A 258 13.69 3.35 -28.49
N MET A 259 13.10 4.05 -27.51
CA MET A 259 11.82 3.68 -26.91
C MET A 259 10.68 3.64 -27.93
N GLU A 260 10.50 4.70 -28.72
CA GLU A 260 9.46 4.75 -29.77
C GLU A 260 9.59 3.59 -30.76
N ARG A 261 10.82 3.31 -31.26
CA ARG A 261 11.05 2.16 -32.17
C ARG A 261 10.65 0.83 -31.52
N ALA A 262 11.00 0.60 -30.28
CA ALA A 262 10.69 -0.64 -29.59
C ALA A 262 9.18 -0.77 -29.29
N LEU A 263 8.53 0.31 -28.89
CA LEU A 263 7.08 0.33 -28.63
C LEU A 263 6.27 0.16 -29.93
N GLU A 264 6.72 0.75 -31.05
CA GLU A 264 6.10 0.51 -32.36
C GLU A 264 6.26 -0.93 -32.81
N GLN A 265 7.46 -1.51 -32.65
CA GLN A 265 7.68 -2.94 -32.94
C GLN A 265 6.77 -3.83 -32.05
N ALA A 266 6.62 -3.50 -30.78
CA ALA A 266 5.73 -4.23 -29.88
C ALA A 266 4.25 -4.06 -30.27
N LYS A 267 3.86 -2.87 -30.70
CA LYS A 267 2.51 -2.54 -31.18
C LYS A 267 2.13 -3.35 -32.44
N GLU A 268 3.07 -3.50 -33.36
CA GLU A 268 2.86 -4.23 -34.64
C GLU A 268 2.87 -5.75 -34.46
N PHE A 269 3.41 -6.28 -33.36
CA PHE A 269 3.59 -7.71 -33.16
C PHE A 269 2.25 -8.48 -33.10
N GLY A 270 1.20 -7.88 -32.51
CA GLY A 270 -0.16 -8.45 -32.49
C GLY A 270 -0.41 -9.54 -31.45
N GLU A 271 0.61 -9.96 -30.71
CA GLU A 271 0.56 -10.92 -29.60
C GLU A 271 1.13 -10.27 -28.33
N PRO A 272 0.94 -10.87 -27.15
CA PRO A 272 1.54 -10.35 -25.93
C PRO A 272 3.06 -10.23 -26.01
N VAL A 273 3.56 -9.03 -25.72
CA VAL A 273 4.97 -8.67 -25.85
C VAL A 273 5.44 -7.99 -24.56
N LEU A 274 6.62 -8.37 -24.08
CA LEU A 274 7.31 -7.73 -22.97
C LEU A 274 8.42 -6.83 -23.48
N VAL A 275 8.34 -5.55 -23.14
CA VAL A 275 9.36 -4.52 -23.44
C VAL A 275 10.09 -4.18 -22.14
N HIS A 276 11.37 -4.54 -22.04
CA HIS A 276 12.19 -4.27 -20.86
C HIS A 276 12.91 -2.93 -21.02
N VAL A 277 12.67 -2.01 -20.11
CA VAL A 277 13.15 -0.62 -20.13
C VAL A 277 13.94 -0.34 -18.87
N ILE A 278 15.14 0.18 -19.02
CA ILE A 278 16.02 0.59 -17.92
C ILE A 278 15.85 2.08 -17.68
N THR A 279 15.52 2.47 -16.46
CA THR A 279 15.39 3.88 -16.07
C THR A 279 16.20 4.19 -14.81
N GLU A 280 16.50 5.49 -14.60
CA GLU A 280 17.20 5.97 -13.43
C GLU A 280 16.24 6.71 -12.49
N LYS A 281 15.96 6.12 -11.33
CA LYS A 281 15.12 6.73 -10.29
C LYS A 281 15.76 8.00 -9.73
N GLY A 282 15.03 9.12 -9.73
CA GLY A 282 15.52 10.42 -9.28
C GLY A 282 16.32 11.22 -10.32
N ARG A 283 16.34 10.76 -11.59
CA ARG A 283 17.09 11.37 -12.69
C ARG A 283 16.86 12.88 -12.81
N GLY A 284 17.97 13.62 -12.96
CA GLY A 284 17.96 15.06 -13.15
C GLY A 284 17.79 15.87 -11.86
N TYR A 285 17.72 15.22 -10.68
CA TYR A 285 17.62 15.89 -9.39
C TYR A 285 18.66 15.32 -8.41
N SER A 286 19.77 16.03 -8.23
CA SER A 286 20.91 15.57 -7.44
C SER A 286 20.55 15.10 -6.02
N PRO A 287 19.66 15.78 -5.25
CA PRO A 287 19.26 15.27 -3.93
C PRO A 287 18.60 13.89 -3.96
N ALA A 288 17.77 13.60 -4.98
CA ALA A 288 17.14 12.28 -5.11
C ALA A 288 18.14 11.20 -5.54
N ILE A 289 19.11 11.56 -6.41
CA ILE A 289 20.19 10.63 -6.83
C ILE A 289 21.11 10.30 -5.66
N ALA A 290 21.39 11.28 -4.78
CA ALA A 290 22.25 11.11 -3.62
C ALA A 290 21.57 10.38 -2.44
N ASP A 291 20.25 10.30 -2.41
CA ASP A 291 19.51 9.56 -1.38
C ASP A 291 19.66 8.05 -1.59
N GLU A 292 20.58 7.43 -0.88
CA GLU A 292 20.85 5.98 -0.98
C GLU A 292 19.72 5.13 -0.37
N ALA A 293 18.95 5.67 0.57
CA ALA A 293 17.90 4.94 1.25
C ALA A 293 16.74 4.61 0.30
N GLU A 294 16.07 5.62 -0.26
CA GLU A 294 14.84 5.43 -1.03
C GLU A 294 14.86 6.09 -2.42
N LYS A 295 15.90 6.88 -2.76
CA LYS A 295 15.95 7.68 -3.99
C LYS A 295 14.72 8.59 -4.13
N PHE A 296 14.29 9.18 -3.01
CA PHE A 296 13.06 9.98 -2.93
C PHE A 296 11.83 9.24 -3.47
N HIS A 297 11.68 7.98 -3.07
CA HIS A 297 10.50 7.19 -3.46
C HIS A 297 9.20 7.91 -3.08
N ALA A 298 9.08 8.31 -1.81
CA ALA A 298 8.04 9.18 -1.31
C ALA A 298 8.65 10.27 -0.43
N VAL A 299 8.28 11.52 -0.67
CA VAL A 299 8.79 12.66 0.10
C VAL A 299 7.66 13.45 0.73
N GLY A 300 7.91 14.00 1.91
CA GLY A 300 7.09 15.06 2.49
C GLY A 300 7.40 16.42 1.85
N ILE A 301 7.07 17.50 2.57
CA ILE A 301 7.42 18.87 2.16
C ILE A 301 8.92 19.07 2.39
N VAL A 302 9.67 19.32 1.31
CA VAL A 302 11.12 19.50 1.32
C VAL A 302 11.55 20.84 0.71
N ASN A 303 12.78 21.24 0.99
CA ASN A 303 13.39 22.35 0.25
C ASN A 303 13.84 21.83 -1.13
N PRO A 304 13.38 22.40 -2.25
CA PRO A 304 13.68 21.89 -3.59
C PRO A 304 15.18 22.00 -3.97
N GLU A 305 15.96 22.89 -3.34
CA GLU A 305 17.38 23.03 -3.64
C GLU A 305 18.23 21.98 -2.91
N THR A 306 17.89 21.67 -1.66
CA THR A 306 18.69 20.80 -0.78
C THR A 306 18.09 19.39 -0.61
N GLY A 307 16.82 19.18 -0.94
CA GLY A 307 16.08 17.94 -0.65
C GLY A 307 15.75 17.72 0.82
N LEU A 308 16.19 18.59 1.72
CA LEU A 308 15.99 18.42 3.15
C LEU A 308 14.55 18.75 3.58
N PRO A 309 13.96 17.99 4.53
CA PRO A 309 12.65 18.30 5.08
C PRO A 309 12.59 19.73 5.65
N LYS A 310 11.51 20.46 5.36
CA LYS A 310 11.33 21.83 5.90
C LYS A 310 11.01 21.85 7.38
N ASN A 311 10.37 20.80 7.88
CA ASN A 311 9.99 20.68 9.29
C ASN A 311 10.77 19.53 9.92
N LYS A 312 11.17 19.69 11.18
CA LYS A 312 11.69 18.57 11.98
C LYS A 312 10.54 17.61 12.25
N SER A 313 10.75 16.35 11.98
CA SER A 313 9.79 15.30 12.35
C SER A 313 9.72 15.20 13.88
N ALA A 314 8.49 15.20 14.43
CA ALA A 314 8.26 14.71 15.78
C ALA A 314 8.47 13.19 15.83
N LEU A 315 8.71 12.64 17.00
CA LEU A 315 8.78 11.19 17.20
C LEU A 315 7.51 10.53 16.66
N SER A 316 7.67 9.59 15.75
CA SER A 316 6.55 8.87 15.12
C SER A 316 6.23 7.57 15.84
N TRP A 317 5.06 6.99 15.53
CA TRP A 317 4.71 5.65 15.94
C TRP A 317 5.72 4.64 15.40
N THR A 318 6.08 4.76 14.14
CA THR A 318 7.10 3.94 13.47
C THR A 318 8.46 4.01 14.18
N ASP A 319 8.93 5.22 14.56
CA ASP A 319 10.18 5.38 15.31
C ASP A 319 10.12 4.72 16.69
N THR A 320 8.96 4.77 17.35
CA THR A 320 8.74 4.14 18.65
C THR A 320 8.83 2.62 18.52
N PHE A 321 8.17 2.03 17.52
CA PHE A 321 8.29 0.60 17.20
C PHE A 321 9.73 0.22 16.85
N ALA A 322 10.37 0.96 15.94
CA ALA A 322 11.73 0.73 15.48
C ALA A 322 12.75 0.69 16.63
N SER A 323 12.59 1.61 17.58
CA SER A 323 13.48 1.64 18.75
C SER A 323 13.26 0.45 19.66
N GLU A 324 12.00 0.08 19.92
CA GLU A 324 11.67 -1.00 20.86
C GLU A 324 12.01 -2.38 20.31
N ILE A 325 11.78 -2.63 19.00
CA ILE A 325 12.12 -3.94 18.41
C ILE A 325 13.63 -4.20 18.43
N VAL A 326 14.46 -3.15 18.31
CA VAL A 326 15.92 -3.27 18.45
C VAL A 326 16.31 -3.65 19.88
N GLU A 327 15.71 -3.01 20.89
CA GLU A 327 15.98 -3.36 22.29
C GLU A 327 15.56 -4.81 22.61
N ILE A 328 14.40 -5.23 22.12
CA ILE A 328 13.95 -6.63 22.24
C ILE A 328 14.90 -7.58 21.53
N GLY A 329 15.38 -7.22 20.34
CA GLY A 329 16.33 -8.03 19.58
C GLY A 329 17.67 -8.26 20.28
N LYS A 330 18.09 -7.33 21.17
CA LYS A 330 19.26 -7.51 22.04
C LYS A 330 18.99 -8.50 23.18
N GLU A 331 17.75 -8.55 23.67
CA GLU A 331 17.33 -9.40 24.77
C GLU A 331 16.93 -10.82 24.32
N ARG A 332 16.46 -10.98 23.07
CA ARG A 332 15.87 -12.20 22.52
C ARG A 332 16.48 -12.56 21.16
N GLU A 333 17.23 -13.63 21.12
CA GLU A 333 17.89 -14.12 19.90
C GLU A 333 16.92 -14.82 18.93
N ASP A 334 15.78 -15.29 19.43
CA ASP A 334 14.75 -15.97 18.67
C ASP A 334 13.87 -15.03 17.82
N VAL A 335 13.91 -13.73 18.08
CA VAL A 335 13.14 -12.74 17.34
C VAL A 335 13.73 -12.46 15.96
N VAL A 336 12.91 -12.66 14.93
CA VAL A 336 13.24 -12.43 13.51
C VAL A 336 12.25 -11.43 12.93
N ALA A 337 12.74 -10.39 12.25
CA ALA A 337 11.90 -9.38 11.62
C ALA A 337 11.70 -9.66 10.12
N ILE A 338 10.45 -9.55 9.65
CA ILE A 338 10.07 -9.78 8.26
C ILE A 338 9.30 -8.57 7.74
N THR A 339 9.61 -8.15 6.51
CA THR A 339 8.82 -7.14 5.79
C THR A 339 8.72 -7.47 4.30
N ALA A 340 7.86 -6.75 3.60
CA ALA A 340 7.62 -6.91 2.17
C ALA A 340 8.03 -5.65 1.40
N ALA A 341 9.34 -5.51 1.12
CA ALA A 341 9.99 -4.38 0.43
C ALA A 341 9.83 -3.02 1.17
N MET A 342 9.66 -3.04 2.50
CA MET A 342 9.28 -1.85 3.28
C MET A 342 10.15 -1.66 4.54
N LEU A 343 11.43 -1.95 4.48
CA LEU A 343 12.34 -1.84 5.64
C LEU A 343 12.27 -0.47 6.33
N GLY A 344 12.57 0.60 5.62
CA GLY A 344 12.50 1.97 6.15
C GLY A 344 11.09 2.40 6.55
N PRO A 345 10.08 2.29 5.65
CA PRO A 345 8.70 2.67 5.95
C PRO A 345 8.05 2.00 7.16
N THR A 346 8.50 0.80 7.54
CA THR A 346 8.02 0.08 8.74
C THR A 346 8.96 0.19 9.93
N GLY A 347 10.12 0.88 9.79
CA GLY A 347 11.10 1.08 10.86
C GLY A 347 11.97 -0.13 11.16
N LEU A 348 12.03 -1.12 10.27
CA LEU A 348 12.88 -2.30 10.41
C LEU A 348 14.31 -2.10 9.90
N ASP A 349 14.61 -0.96 9.28
CA ASP A 349 15.96 -0.56 8.88
C ASP A 349 16.95 -0.59 10.05
N LYS A 350 16.56 -0.04 11.21
CA LYS A 350 17.38 -0.07 12.42
C LYS A 350 17.60 -1.48 12.97
N PHE A 351 16.59 -2.34 12.85
CA PHE A 351 16.73 -3.74 13.24
C PHE A 351 17.64 -4.48 12.28
N GLN A 352 17.57 -4.20 10.97
CA GLN A 352 18.47 -4.74 9.97
C GLN A 352 19.93 -4.32 10.21
N GLU A 353 20.17 -3.05 10.54
CA GLU A 353 21.51 -2.56 10.89
C GLU A 353 22.10 -3.30 12.10
N ALA A 354 21.28 -3.54 13.13
CA ALA A 354 21.71 -4.22 14.35
C ALA A 354 21.79 -5.76 14.17
N PHE A 355 20.89 -6.35 13.39
CA PHE A 355 20.71 -7.80 13.28
C PHE A 355 20.46 -8.24 11.83
N PRO A 356 21.42 -8.06 10.90
CA PRO A 356 21.20 -8.34 9.48
C PRO A 356 20.82 -9.80 9.18
N ALA A 357 21.35 -10.76 9.95
CA ALA A 357 21.03 -12.18 9.79
C ALA A 357 19.63 -12.58 10.30
N ARG A 358 18.95 -11.69 11.04
CA ARG A 358 17.61 -11.90 11.59
C ARG A 358 16.57 -10.97 10.94
N THR A 359 16.93 -10.32 9.85
CA THR A 359 16.02 -9.47 9.08
C THR A 359 15.81 -10.07 7.70
N ILE A 360 14.56 -10.26 7.34
CA ILE A 360 14.14 -10.87 6.07
C ILE A 360 13.26 -9.87 5.34
N ASP A 361 13.73 -9.38 4.19
CA ASP A 361 12.88 -8.69 3.22
C ASP A 361 12.50 -9.71 2.15
N VAL A 362 11.22 -9.83 1.81
CA VAL A 362 10.74 -10.82 0.83
C VAL A 362 10.39 -10.19 -0.53
N GLY A 363 10.68 -8.90 -0.76
CA GLY A 363 10.13 -8.18 -1.88
C GLY A 363 8.65 -7.88 -1.66
N ILE A 364 7.91 -7.46 -2.69
CA ILE A 364 6.47 -7.18 -2.56
C ILE A 364 5.69 -8.51 -2.59
N ALA A 365 5.82 -9.31 -1.53
CA ALA A 365 5.30 -10.68 -1.45
C ALA A 365 4.73 -10.99 -0.06
N GLU A 366 3.67 -10.26 0.33
CA GLU A 366 3.06 -10.36 1.66
C GLU A 366 2.55 -11.77 1.98
N GLN A 367 1.99 -12.48 1.00
CA GLN A 367 1.56 -13.88 1.14
C GLN A 367 2.72 -14.78 1.55
N HIS A 368 3.86 -14.64 0.86
CA HIS A 368 5.08 -15.40 1.20
C HIS A 368 5.61 -15.00 2.58
N ALA A 369 5.60 -13.70 2.92
CA ALA A 369 6.01 -13.21 4.25
C ALA A 369 5.26 -13.93 5.37
N VAL A 370 3.93 -14.01 5.25
CA VAL A 370 3.07 -14.58 6.30
C VAL A 370 3.21 -16.09 6.39
N THR A 371 3.18 -16.82 5.27
CA THR A 371 3.36 -18.29 5.29
C THR A 371 4.76 -18.67 5.77
N SER A 372 5.81 -17.96 5.32
CA SER A 372 7.18 -18.24 5.78
C SER A 372 7.37 -17.92 7.27
N ALA A 373 6.67 -16.91 7.80
CA ALA A 373 6.66 -16.64 9.24
C ALA A 373 6.10 -17.83 10.04
N ALA A 374 5.01 -18.47 9.57
CA ALA A 374 4.53 -19.70 10.21
C ALA A 374 5.60 -20.81 10.23
N GLY A 375 6.34 -20.97 9.11
CA GLY A 375 7.46 -21.91 9.04
C GLY A 375 8.60 -21.60 10.02
N LEU A 376 8.95 -20.33 10.18
CA LEU A 376 9.95 -19.88 11.15
C LEU A 376 9.49 -20.11 12.60
N ALA A 377 8.21 -19.84 12.90
CA ALA A 377 7.64 -20.14 14.21
C ALA A 377 7.65 -21.64 14.51
N TYR A 378 7.35 -22.48 13.52
CA TYR A 378 7.46 -23.93 13.65
C TYR A 378 8.89 -24.40 13.91
N ALA A 379 9.90 -23.69 13.40
CA ALA A 379 11.31 -23.94 13.64
C ALA A 379 11.80 -23.41 15.03
N GLY A 380 10.93 -22.83 15.85
CA GLY A 380 11.25 -22.37 17.21
C GLY A 380 11.70 -20.92 17.29
N LEU A 381 11.50 -20.11 16.24
CA LEU A 381 11.74 -18.67 16.24
C LEU A 381 10.45 -17.92 16.54
N HIS A 382 10.57 -16.62 16.82
CA HIS A 382 9.42 -15.72 16.98
C HIS A 382 9.44 -14.64 15.89
N PRO A 383 8.75 -14.86 14.76
CA PRO A 383 8.70 -13.88 13.66
C PRO A 383 7.83 -12.66 14.01
N VAL A 384 8.34 -11.48 13.64
CA VAL A 384 7.62 -10.22 13.64
C VAL A 384 7.43 -9.77 12.21
N VAL A 385 6.20 -9.80 11.70
CA VAL A 385 5.86 -9.39 10.35
C VAL A 385 5.34 -7.95 10.37
N ALA A 386 6.15 -7.01 9.87
CA ALA A 386 5.81 -5.59 9.85
C ALA A 386 5.46 -5.14 8.41
N VAL A 387 4.20 -4.72 8.23
CA VAL A 387 3.65 -4.24 6.96
C VAL A 387 2.68 -3.08 7.21
N TYR A 388 2.32 -2.34 6.17
CA TYR A 388 1.19 -1.42 6.30
C TYR A 388 -0.11 -2.18 6.46
N SER A 389 -1.00 -1.64 7.27
CA SER A 389 -2.28 -2.28 7.62
C SER A 389 -3.08 -2.70 6.37
N THR A 390 -3.17 -1.85 5.35
CA THR A 390 -3.88 -2.17 4.11
C THR A 390 -3.24 -3.33 3.34
N PHE A 391 -1.93 -3.56 3.45
CA PHE A 391 -1.24 -4.63 2.70
C PHE A 391 -1.42 -6.01 3.32
N LEU A 392 -1.78 -6.10 4.61
CA LEU A 392 -2.15 -7.39 5.20
C LEU A 392 -3.36 -8.02 4.48
N ASN A 393 -4.22 -7.22 3.85
CA ASN A 393 -5.36 -7.73 3.08
C ASN A 393 -4.94 -8.77 2.03
N ARG A 394 -3.74 -8.67 1.46
CA ARG A 394 -3.21 -9.63 0.49
C ARG A 394 -2.87 -10.99 1.09
N ALA A 395 -2.53 -11.03 2.36
CA ALA A 395 -2.11 -12.23 3.08
C ALA A 395 -3.14 -12.69 4.10
N PHE A 396 -4.41 -12.30 3.93
CA PHE A 396 -5.48 -12.66 4.85
C PHE A 396 -5.70 -14.17 4.94
N ASP A 397 -5.69 -14.87 3.80
CA ASP A 397 -5.82 -16.33 3.74
C ASP A 397 -4.67 -17.02 4.50
N GLN A 398 -3.44 -16.56 4.31
CA GLN A 398 -2.25 -17.09 4.96
C GLN A 398 -2.27 -16.82 6.48
N LEU A 399 -2.74 -15.64 6.90
CA LEU A 399 -2.96 -15.35 8.31
C LEU A 399 -3.98 -16.30 8.94
N LEU A 400 -5.09 -16.54 8.24
CA LEU A 400 -6.19 -17.38 8.72
C LEU A 400 -5.80 -18.87 8.77
N LEU A 401 -5.24 -19.38 7.66
CA LEU A 401 -5.04 -20.82 7.48
C LEU A 401 -3.62 -21.29 7.80
N ASP A 402 -2.58 -20.54 7.41
CA ASP A 402 -1.21 -20.97 7.69
C ASP A 402 -0.76 -20.61 9.10
N VAL A 403 -1.18 -19.48 9.64
CA VAL A 403 -0.75 -19.00 10.96
C VAL A 403 -1.74 -19.38 12.05
N ALA A 404 -2.99 -18.90 11.96
CA ALA A 404 -3.95 -19.05 13.06
C ALA A 404 -4.44 -20.48 13.25
N LEU A 405 -4.75 -21.20 12.15
CA LEU A 405 -5.18 -22.61 12.22
C LEU A 405 -4.09 -23.50 12.83
N HIS A 406 -2.82 -23.18 12.59
CA HIS A 406 -1.67 -23.93 13.12
C HIS A 406 -1.20 -23.46 14.51
N GLY A 407 -1.81 -22.42 15.07
CA GLY A 407 -1.41 -21.87 16.36
C GLY A 407 0.04 -21.34 16.36
N ALA A 408 0.50 -20.81 15.23
CA ALA A 408 1.85 -20.32 15.08
C ALA A 408 2.04 -19.00 15.83
N GLY A 409 3.08 -18.92 16.68
CA GLY A 409 3.46 -17.72 17.44
C GLY A 409 4.11 -16.67 16.55
N VAL A 410 3.29 -15.94 15.78
CA VAL A 410 3.72 -14.86 14.88
C VAL A 410 3.13 -13.55 15.38
N THR A 411 3.95 -12.51 15.50
CA THR A 411 3.49 -11.16 15.84
C THR A 411 3.40 -10.29 14.58
N PHE A 412 2.21 -9.81 14.27
CA PHE A 412 1.97 -8.87 13.19
C PHE A 412 2.04 -7.44 13.71
N VAL A 413 2.75 -6.56 13.00
CA VAL A 413 2.83 -5.13 13.29
C VAL A 413 2.27 -4.36 12.11
N LEU A 414 1.10 -3.76 12.29
CA LEU A 414 0.41 -3.01 11.26
C LEU A 414 0.62 -1.51 11.45
N ASP A 415 1.55 -0.98 10.69
CA ASP A 415 1.73 0.46 10.56
C ASP A 415 0.65 1.06 9.65
N ARG A 416 0.31 2.33 9.78
CA ARG A 416 -0.74 3.04 9.02
C ARG A 416 -2.13 2.43 9.19
N SER A 417 -2.46 1.92 10.35
CA SER A 417 -3.83 1.50 10.68
C SER A 417 -4.78 2.69 10.77
N GLY A 418 -6.05 2.47 10.45
CA GLY A 418 -7.06 3.51 10.43
C GLY A 418 -6.92 4.45 9.23
N VAL A 419 -7.37 5.70 9.38
CA VAL A 419 -7.28 6.71 8.33
C VAL A 419 -5.83 7.15 8.16
N THR A 420 -5.22 6.92 6.98
CA THR A 420 -3.84 7.33 6.69
C THR A 420 -3.72 8.77 6.20
N GLY A 421 -4.63 9.19 5.32
CA GLY A 421 -4.69 10.56 4.84
C GLY A 421 -4.41 10.70 3.34
N ASP A 422 -3.30 11.31 3.01
CA ASP A 422 -2.93 11.84 1.70
C ASP A 422 -2.70 10.79 0.59
N ASP A 423 -2.59 9.51 0.94
CA ASP A 423 -2.43 8.41 -0.03
C ASP A 423 -3.79 7.83 -0.51
N GLY A 424 -4.90 8.26 0.08
CA GLY A 424 -6.26 7.99 -0.40
C GLY A 424 -6.79 6.56 -0.19
N PRO A 425 -7.81 6.17 -0.97
CA PRO A 425 -8.64 4.99 -0.70
C PRO A 425 -7.90 3.68 -0.52
N SER A 426 -6.86 3.45 -1.32
CA SER A 426 -6.10 2.19 -1.32
C SER A 426 -5.10 2.07 -0.17
N HIS A 427 -4.78 3.17 0.51
CA HIS A 427 -3.81 3.20 1.60
C HIS A 427 -4.43 3.35 2.99
N HIS A 428 -5.72 3.65 3.11
CA HIS A 428 -6.37 3.66 4.41
C HIS A 428 -6.41 2.26 5.03
N GLY A 429 -5.81 2.11 6.20
CA GLY A 429 -5.79 0.86 6.98
C GLY A 429 -7.05 0.69 7.83
N ILE A 430 -8.22 1.04 7.29
CA ILE A 430 -9.50 1.05 8.02
C ILE A 430 -10.19 -0.30 8.07
N TRP A 431 -9.72 -1.28 7.29
CA TRP A 431 -10.34 -2.59 7.11
C TRP A 431 -9.87 -3.63 8.12
N ASP A 432 -8.73 -3.38 8.76
CA ASP A 432 -7.98 -4.32 9.59
C ASP A 432 -8.79 -4.92 10.73
N LEU A 433 -9.53 -4.10 11.49
CA LEU A 433 -10.33 -4.59 12.63
C LEU A 433 -11.46 -5.54 12.18
N ALA A 434 -12.12 -5.23 11.06
CA ALA A 434 -13.17 -6.08 10.52
C ALA A 434 -12.62 -7.41 9.98
N LEU A 435 -11.54 -7.37 9.21
CA LEU A 435 -10.89 -8.56 8.66
C LEU A 435 -10.32 -9.46 9.75
N THR A 436 -9.55 -8.89 10.67
CA THR A 436 -8.91 -9.65 11.75
C THR A 436 -9.91 -10.14 12.80
N GLY A 437 -11.08 -9.49 12.89
CA GLY A 437 -12.21 -9.95 13.70
C GLY A 437 -12.63 -11.38 13.39
N MET A 438 -12.52 -11.80 12.12
CA MET A 438 -12.89 -13.15 11.64
C MET A 438 -11.84 -14.24 11.93
N VAL A 439 -10.59 -13.88 12.27
CA VAL A 439 -9.50 -14.84 12.44
C VAL A 439 -9.59 -15.49 13.82
N PRO A 440 -9.83 -16.79 13.96
CA PRO A 440 -9.84 -17.45 15.27
C PRO A 440 -8.48 -17.35 15.95
N THR A 441 -8.46 -17.39 17.27
CA THR A 441 -7.24 -17.37 18.12
C THR A 441 -6.36 -16.13 18.02
N LEU A 442 -6.48 -15.31 16.99
CA LEU A 442 -5.71 -14.08 16.85
C LEU A 442 -6.03 -13.10 17.99
N GLU A 443 -5.01 -12.64 18.70
CA GLU A 443 -5.12 -11.57 19.69
C GLU A 443 -4.71 -10.24 19.09
N VAL A 444 -5.53 -9.20 19.27
CA VAL A 444 -5.31 -7.87 18.68
C VAL A 444 -5.20 -6.82 19.76
N THR A 445 -4.15 -6.00 19.70
CA THR A 445 -3.97 -4.84 20.56
C THR A 445 -3.85 -3.55 19.74
N ALA A 446 -4.39 -2.47 20.27
CA ALA A 446 -4.33 -1.12 19.72
C ALA A 446 -3.77 -0.18 20.79
N PRO A 447 -2.47 0.09 20.79
CA PRO A 447 -1.86 0.99 21.77
C PRO A 447 -2.33 2.43 21.58
N ARG A 448 -2.62 3.13 22.69
CA ARG A 448 -3.07 4.53 22.67
C ARG A 448 -1.95 5.55 22.59
N ASP A 449 -0.75 5.17 23.02
CA ASP A 449 0.45 6.03 23.08
C ASP A 449 1.74 5.23 22.97
N GLY A 450 2.88 5.91 22.97
CA GLY A 450 4.18 5.29 22.79
C GLY A 450 4.57 4.32 23.92
N ALA A 451 4.21 4.62 25.16
CA ALA A 451 4.48 3.75 26.30
C ALA A 451 3.69 2.43 26.17
N ARG A 452 2.42 2.52 25.74
CA ARG A 452 1.59 1.34 25.50
C ARG A 452 2.01 0.54 24.27
N LEU A 453 2.54 1.18 23.22
CA LEU A 453 3.10 0.46 22.08
C LEU A 453 4.28 -0.42 22.50
N ARG A 454 5.24 0.13 23.25
CA ARG A 454 6.39 -0.64 23.77
C ARG A 454 5.93 -1.82 24.63
N GLN A 455 4.98 -1.56 25.54
CA GLN A 455 4.43 -2.62 26.40
C GLN A 455 3.71 -3.69 25.59
N ALA A 456 2.84 -3.31 24.67
CA ALA A 456 2.08 -4.22 23.82
C ALA A 456 2.99 -5.13 22.97
N LEU A 457 4.10 -4.58 22.45
CA LEU A 457 5.07 -5.35 21.67
C LEU A 457 5.73 -6.43 22.54
N ARG A 458 6.15 -6.10 23.76
CA ARG A 458 6.72 -7.08 24.69
C ARG A 458 5.70 -8.13 25.14
N GLU A 459 4.45 -7.73 25.40
CA GLU A 459 3.37 -8.65 25.73
C GLU A 459 3.07 -9.62 24.58
N ALA A 460 2.96 -9.12 23.35
CA ALA A 460 2.70 -9.92 22.17
C ALA A 460 3.80 -10.97 21.91
N LEU A 461 5.05 -10.57 22.04
CA LEU A 461 6.21 -11.47 21.85
C LEU A 461 6.34 -12.57 22.92
N ASN A 462 5.61 -12.49 24.01
CA ASN A 462 5.54 -13.56 25.00
C ASN A 462 4.48 -14.63 24.69
N ILE A 463 3.67 -14.41 23.65
CA ILE A 463 2.63 -15.33 23.20
C ILE A 463 3.19 -16.14 22.04
N SER A 464 3.45 -17.43 22.23
CA SER A 464 4.13 -18.30 21.24
C SER A 464 3.24 -19.40 20.66
N ASP A 465 1.99 -19.51 21.10
CA ASP A 465 1.06 -20.58 20.74
C ASP A 465 -0.12 -20.11 19.87
N ARG A 466 -0.10 -18.85 19.44
CA ARG A 466 -1.10 -18.24 18.58
C ARG A 466 -0.62 -16.89 18.02
N PRO A 467 -1.23 -16.41 16.92
CA PRO A 467 -0.86 -15.11 16.37
C PRO A 467 -1.29 -13.93 17.27
N THR A 468 -0.47 -12.89 17.24
CA THR A 468 -0.75 -11.59 17.84
C THR A 468 -0.64 -10.48 16.80
N LEU A 469 -1.40 -9.39 16.98
CA LEU A 469 -1.41 -8.26 16.08
C LEU A 469 -1.43 -6.95 16.85
N ILE A 470 -0.52 -6.06 16.49
CA ILE A 470 -0.41 -4.69 17.03
C ILE A 470 -0.72 -3.73 15.90
N ARG A 471 -1.63 -2.79 16.12
CA ARG A 471 -2.01 -1.78 15.13
C ARG A 471 -1.83 -0.36 15.64
N PHE A 472 -1.24 0.52 14.84
CA PHE A 472 -1.07 1.93 15.16
C PHE A 472 -1.15 2.82 13.90
N PRO A 473 -1.53 4.12 14.06
CA PRO A 473 -1.74 5.01 12.92
C PRO A 473 -0.43 5.58 12.37
N LYS A 474 -0.50 6.20 11.17
CA LYS A 474 0.56 7.03 10.59
C LYS A 474 0.77 8.31 11.39
N GLY A 475 2.02 8.76 11.47
CA GLY A 475 2.39 10.11 11.94
C GLY A 475 2.98 10.15 13.35
N ALA A 476 2.94 11.33 13.96
CA ALA A 476 3.53 11.55 15.27
C ALA A 476 2.83 10.75 16.37
N VAL A 477 3.62 10.15 17.26
CA VAL A 477 3.09 9.52 18.47
C VAL A 477 2.57 10.61 19.40
N GLN A 478 1.42 10.35 20.01
CA GLN A 478 0.81 11.25 20.98
C GLN A 478 1.57 11.22 22.30
N ALA A 479 1.39 12.27 23.12
CA ALA A 479 1.87 12.26 24.50
C ALA A 479 1.25 11.09 25.26
N ASP A 480 2.02 10.49 26.16
CA ASP A 480 1.54 9.39 26.99
C ASP A 480 0.33 9.82 27.84
N ILE A 481 -0.71 9.00 27.81
CA ILE A 481 -1.95 9.20 28.58
C ILE A 481 -1.91 8.21 29.76
N PRO A 482 -1.57 8.68 30.97
CA PRO A 482 -1.52 7.81 32.14
C PRO A 482 -2.92 7.27 32.48
N ALA A 483 -2.99 6.00 32.83
CA ALA A 483 -4.23 5.46 33.40
C ALA A 483 -4.45 5.99 34.82
N PHE A 484 -5.66 6.43 35.10
CA PHE A 484 -6.10 6.77 36.45
C PHE A 484 -6.11 5.52 37.36
N GLU A 485 -6.54 4.40 36.78
CA GLU A 485 -6.62 3.08 37.40
C GLU A 485 -6.56 2.01 36.33
N THR A 486 -5.97 0.86 36.59
CA THR A 486 -6.07 -0.35 35.77
C THR A 486 -6.86 -1.40 36.54
N ARG A 487 -7.92 -1.91 35.91
CA ARG A 487 -8.78 -2.95 36.50
C ARG A 487 -9.05 -4.06 35.51
N ASP A 488 -8.71 -5.29 35.86
CA ASP A 488 -8.93 -6.48 35.04
C ASP A 488 -8.42 -6.34 33.57
N GLY A 489 -7.24 -5.71 33.43
CA GLY A 489 -6.60 -5.47 32.13
C GLY A 489 -7.12 -4.24 31.37
N ILE A 490 -8.10 -3.53 31.89
CA ILE A 490 -8.68 -2.30 31.32
C ILE A 490 -8.10 -1.08 32.01
N ASP A 491 -7.57 -0.15 31.27
CA ASP A 491 -7.10 1.14 31.77
C ASP A 491 -8.27 2.15 31.82
N ILE A 492 -8.51 2.77 32.96
CA ILE A 492 -9.45 3.87 33.09
C ILE A 492 -8.67 5.17 32.89
N LEU A 493 -9.00 5.92 31.84
CA LEU A 493 -8.28 7.12 31.42
C LEU A 493 -8.91 8.40 31.95
N TYR A 494 -10.22 8.40 32.12
CA TYR A 494 -11.00 9.51 32.63
C TYR A 494 -12.19 8.97 33.40
N ARG A 495 -12.58 9.63 34.51
CA ARG A 495 -13.72 9.25 35.33
C ARG A 495 -14.54 10.49 35.68
N GLY A 496 -15.77 10.54 35.19
CA GLY A 496 -16.76 11.53 35.59
C GLY A 496 -17.34 11.28 37.01
N GLU A 497 -18.04 12.25 37.53
CA GLU A 497 -18.67 12.18 38.87
C GLU A 497 -19.89 11.24 38.86
N SER A 498 -20.66 11.17 37.77
CA SER A 498 -21.76 10.24 37.59
C SER A 498 -21.42 9.18 36.50
N ALA A 499 -22.13 8.07 36.56
CA ALA A 499 -21.95 6.95 35.64
C ALA A 499 -23.02 6.97 34.51
N ASP A 500 -23.01 8.02 33.66
CA ASP A 500 -24.00 8.14 32.60
C ASP A 500 -23.54 7.38 31.35
N VAL A 501 -22.31 7.61 30.86
CA VAL A 501 -21.81 7.03 29.64
C VAL A 501 -20.44 6.38 29.83
N LEU A 502 -20.29 5.14 29.39
CA LEU A 502 -18.99 4.47 29.28
C LEU A 502 -18.46 4.61 27.86
N VAL A 503 -17.31 5.25 27.67
CA VAL A 503 -16.63 5.34 26.39
C VAL A 503 -15.51 4.31 26.32
N VAL A 504 -15.62 3.36 25.42
CA VAL A 504 -14.56 2.39 25.09
C VAL A 504 -13.76 2.95 23.92
N SER A 505 -12.56 3.45 24.19
CA SER A 505 -11.69 4.03 23.18
C SER A 505 -10.72 2.98 22.64
N VAL A 506 -10.56 2.94 21.30
CA VAL A 506 -9.68 2.00 20.63
C VAL A 506 -8.39 2.72 20.21
N GLY A 507 -7.29 2.37 20.84
CA GLY A 507 -5.96 2.83 20.47
C GLY A 507 -5.81 4.35 20.48
N ALA A 508 -5.27 4.91 19.42
CA ALA A 508 -4.97 6.33 19.28
C ALA A 508 -6.20 7.27 19.39
N MET A 509 -7.41 6.72 19.43
CA MET A 509 -8.62 7.50 19.69
C MET A 509 -8.76 7.94 21.13
N ALA A 510 -7.93 7.46 22.04
CA ALA A 510 -8.00 7.74 23.48
C ALA A 510 -7.89 9.24 23.80
N ALA A 511 -7.02 9.98 23.13
CA ALA A 511 -6.88 11.42 23.38
C ALA A 511 -8.16 12.19 23.04
N ILE A 512 -8.76 11.88 21.88
CA ILE A 512 -10.03 12.48 21.44
C ILE A 512 -11.17 12.09 22.40
N ALA A 513 -11.18 10.84 22.90
CA ALA A 513 -12.18 10.36 23.83
C ALA A 513 -12.10 11.07 25.19
N VAL A 514 -10.88 11.25 25.73
CA VAL A 514 -10.67 11.96 27.00
C VAL A 514 -11.07 13.43 26.89
N GLU A 515 -10.71 14.09 25.80
CA GLU A 515 -11.10 15.48 25.55
C GLU A 515 -12.62 15.61 25.40
N ALA A 516 -13.27 14.72 24.65
CA ALA A 516 -14.73 14.70 24.50
C ALA A 516 -15.44 14.48 25.83
N ALA A 517 -14.93 13.57 26.67
CA ALA A 517 -15.47 13.33 28.01
C ALA A 517 -15.37 14.57 28.92
N SER A 518 -14.24 15.28 28.86
CA SER A 518 -14.06 16.54 29.58
C SER A 518 -15.05 17.62 29.14
N GLN A 519 -15.34 17.71 27.84
CA GLN A 519 -16.32 18.66 27.28
C GLN A 519 -17.75 18.26 27.66
N ALA A 520 -18.11 16.97 27.62
CA ALA A 520 -19.43 16.48 28.00
C ALA A 520 -19.69 16.68 29.53
N TYR A 521 -18.66 16.64 30.33
CA TYR A 521 -18.75 16.96 31.77
C TYR A 521 -19.21 18.40 32.00
N LEU A 522 -18.75 19.36 31.23
CA LEU A 522 -19.18 20.76 31.34
C LEU A 522 -20.68 20.94 31.04
N GLU A 523 -21.28 20.01 30.30
CA GLU A 523 -22.71 19.95 29.99
C GLU A 523 -23.48 19.07 31.02
N GLY A 524 -22.83 18.64 32.11
CA GLY A 524 -23.44 17.89 33.22
C GLY A 524 -23.58 16.38 32.98
N VAL A 525 -22.87 15.80 31.98
CA VAL A 525 -22.90 14.36 31.69
C VAL A 525 -21.64 13.67 32.26
N GLY A 526 -21.84 12.68 33.13
CA GLY A 526 -20.76 11.87 33.68
C GLY A 526 -20.27 10.81 32.72
N VAL A 527 -19.05 10.98 32.20
CA VAL A 527 -18.42 10.06 31.25
C VAL A 527 -17.25 9.36 31.90
N THR A 528 -17.12 8.05 31.71
CA THR A 528 -15.89 7.31 32.00
C THR A 528 -15.28 6.81 30.70
N VAL A 529 -14.00 7.12 30.48
CA VAL A 529 -13.25 6.66 29.30
C VAL A 529 -12.35 5.51 29.70
N VAL A 530 -12.43 4.41 28.95
CA VAL A 530 -11.61 3.22 29.16
C VAL A 530 -10.89 2.81 27.88
N ASP A 531 -9.69 2.26 28.06
CA ASP A 531 -8.89 1.62 27.02
C ASP A 531 -8.75 0.13 27.40
N PRO A 532 -9.35 -0.79 26.62
CA PRO A 532 -9.24 -2.21 26.89
C PRO A 532 -7.84 -2.78 26.59
N ARG A 533 -6.93 -2.00 26.00
CA ARG A 533 -5.57 -2.38 25.59
C ARG A 533 -5.57 -3.50 24.53
N TRP A 534 -6.01 -4.69 24.92
CA TRP A 534 -6.31 -5.80 24.01
C TRP A 534 -7.79 -5.72 23.62
N ILE A 535 -8.02 -5.60 22.31
CA ILE A 535 -9.35 -5.37 21.74
C ILE A 535 -9.94 -6.63 21.10
N LYS A 536 -9.14 -7.68 21.01
CA LYS A 536 -9.57 -9.02 20.66
C LYS A 536 -8.67 -10.05 21.36
N PRO A 537 -9.24 -10.99 22.15
CA PRO A 537 -10.64 -10.95 22.61
C PRO A 537 -10.89 -9.74 23.52
N LEU A 538 -12.11 -9.19 23.48
CA LEU A 538 -12.49 -8.12 24.42
C LEU A 538 -12.51 -8.65 25.87
N PRO A 539 -12.00 -7.87 26.84
CA PRO A 539 -12.04 -8.24 28.24
C PRO A 539 -13.49 -8.44 28.72
N LYS A 540 -13.80 -9.62 29.28
CA LYS A 540 -15.16 -9.93 29.82
C LYS A 540 -15.60 -8.98 30.93
N SER A 541 -14.65 -8.36 31.63
CA SER A 541 -14.91 -7.34 32.68
C SER A 541 -15.63 -6.10 32.12
N LEU A 542 -15.60 -5.83 30.80
CA LEU A 542 -16.41 -4.79 30.17
C LEU A 542 -17.91 -5.01 30.40
N ILE A 543 -18.40 -6.26 30.46
CA ILE A 543 -19.79 -6.57 30.75
C ILE A 543 -20.19 -6.03 32.14
N THR A 544 -19.41 -6.37 33.17
CA THR A 544 -19.67 -5.94 34.53
C THR A 544 -19.49 -4.43 34.71
N MET A 545 -18.56 -3.85 33.99
CA MET A 545 -18.33 -2.41 33.98
C MET A 545 -19.51 -1.68 33.36
N ALA A 546 -19.95 -2.10 32.16
CA ALA A 546 -21.04 -1.47 31.41
C ALA A 546 -22.37 -1.47 32.16
N GLN A 547 -22.66 -2.47 33.01
CA GLN A 547 -23.89 -2.56 33.83
C GLN A 547 -24.11 -1.34 34.75
N ARG A 548 -23.09 -0.53 35.00
CA ARG A 548 -23.16 0.65 35.86
C ARG A 548 -23.52 1.92 35.10
N TYR A 549 -23.59 1.88 33.78
CA TYR A 549 -23.80 3.03 32.90
C TYR A 549 -25.14 2.92 32.16
N LYS A 550 -25.65 4.05 31.70
CA LYS A 550 -26.89 4.12 30.92
C LYS A 550 -26.68 3.72 29.48
N SER A 551 -25.50 4.03 28.93
CA SER A 551 -25.11 3.68 27.57
C SER A 551 -23.61 3.48 27.42
N VAL A 552 -23.21 2.85 26.32
CA VAL A 552 -21.81 2.63 25.94
C VAL A 552 -21.56 3.27 24.58
N VAL A 553 -20.45 3.98 24.46
CA VAL A 553 -19.96 4.52 23.19
C VAL A 553 -18.65 3.84 22.85
N VAL A 554 -18.51 3.28 21.64
CA VAL A 554 -17.24 2.74 21.14
C VAL A 554 -16.68 3.73 20.14
N LEU A 555 -15.42 4.14 20.33
CA LEU A 555 -14.70 5.06 19.47
C LEU A 555 -13.50 4.35 18.82
N GLU A 556 -13.55 4.19 17.51
CA GLU A 556 -12.53 3.49 16.73
C GLU A 556 -12.21 4.22 15.41
N ASP A 557 -10.98 4.12 14.90
CA ASP A 557 -10.60 4.68 13.59
C ASP A 557 -10.56 3.61 12.48
N GLY A 558 -11.29 2.51 12.67
CA GLY A 558 -11.63 1.50 11.69
C GLY A 558 -13.04 1.70 11.14
N ILE A 559 -13.43 0.88 10.16
CA ILE A 559 -14.83 0.84 9.73
C ILE A 559 -15.70 0.36 10.90
N ARG A 560 -16.76 1.12 11.21
CA ARG A 560 -17.67 0.77 12.30
C ARG A 560 -18.50 -0.50 12.04
N HIS A 561 -18.63 -0.89 10.75
CA HIS A 561 -19.26 -2.14 10.36
C HIS A 561 -18.29 -3.31 10.61
N ALA A 562 -18.73 -4.31 11.38
CA ALA A 562 -17.89 -5.42 11.83
C ALA A 562 -16.63 -5.01 12.62
N GLY A 563 -16.59 -3.77 13.15
CA GLY A 563 -15.52 -3.29 14.04
C GLY A 563 -15.74 -3.71 15.50
N ILE A 564 -15.04 -3.04 16.40
CA ILE A 564 -15.04 -3.36 17.83
C ILE A 564 -16.43 -3.14 18.46
N ALA A 565 -17.17 -2.13 18.01
CA ALA A 565 -18.56 -1.93 18.46
C ALA A 565 -19.46 -3.13 18.15
N SER A 566 -19.28 -3.77 17.00
CA SER A 566 -20.03 -4.99 16.64
C SER A 566 -19.69 -6.15 17.55
N SER A 567 -18.41 -6.39 17.82
CA SER A 567 -17.94 -7.45 18.74
C SER A 567 -18.41 -7.21 20.18
N LEU A 568 -18.41 -5.96 20.63
CA LEU A 568 -18.91 -5.60 21.96
C LEU A 568 -20.42 -5.82 22.05
N SER A 569 -21.18 -5.47 21.02
CA SER A 569 -22.63 -5.71 20.94
C SER A 569 -22.97 -7.20 21.00
N GLU A 570 -22.20 -8.04 20.33
CA GLU A 570 -22.34 -9.50 20.38
C GLU A 570 -22.05 -10.01 21.79
N MET A 571 -20.95 -9.61 22.39
CA MET A 571 -20.56 -9.99 23.75
C MET A 571 -21.63 -9.61 24.80
N PHE A 572 -22.24 -8.42 24.67
CA PHE A 572 -23.29 -7.97 25.59
C PHE A 572 -24.60 -8.74 25.38
N ARG A 573 -24.98 -9.00 24.15
CA ARG A 573 -26.15 -9.83 23.81
C ARG A 573 -26.02 -11.25 24.39
N ASP A 574 -24.84 -11.87 24.24
CA ASP A 574 -24.57 -13.22 24.77
C ASP A 574 -24.62 -13.23 26.31
N ALA A 575 -24.18 -12.14 26.95
CA ALA A 575 -24.30 -11.92 28.38
C ALA A 575 -25.71 -11.49 28.84
N ARG A 576 -26.67 -11.33 27.93
CA ARG A 576 -28.02 -10.80 28.18
C ARG A 576 -28.03 -9.43 28.85
N LEU A 577 -27.04 -8.61 28.52
CA LEU A 577 -26.97 -7.23 28.99
C LEU A 577 -27.71 -6.32 27.99
N GLU A 578 -28.83 -5.76 28.45
CA GLU A 578 -29.62 -4.78 27.71
C GLU A 578 -29.09 -3.37 27.99
N ILE A 579 -28.25 -2.86 27.09
CA ILE A 579 -27.70 -1.52 27.17
C ILE A 579 -27.55 -0.94 25.76
N ALA A 580 -27.81 0.35 25.61
CA ALA A 580 -27.60 1.05 24.34
C ALA A 580 -26.10 1.14 24.01
N ILE A 581 -25.73 0.75 22.79
CA ILE A 581 -24.38 0.87 22.27
C ILE A 581 -24.39 1.82 21.08
N HIS A 582 -23.56 2.85 21.14
CA HIS A 582 -23.34 3.80 20.07
C HIS A 582 -21.94 3.57 19.48
N SER A 583 -21.82 3.62 18.15
CA SER A 583 -20.55 3.40 17.45
C SER A 583 -20.12 4.65 16.70
N ILE A 584 -18.95 5.14 17.00
CA ILE A 584 -18.26 6.22 16.30
C ILE A 584 -17.05 5.62 15.61
N GLY A 585 -17.02 5.72 14.27
CA GLY A 585 -15.93 5.16 13.45
C GLY A 585 -16.14 5.51 11.98
N VAL A 586 -15.29 4.97 11.14
CA VAL A 586 -15.32 5.22 9.70
C VAL A 586 -16.53 4.52 9.07
N PRO A 587 -17.35 5.19 8.26
CA PRO A 587 -18.45 4.55 7.54
C PRO A 587 -17.93 3.55 6.51
N LEU A 588 -18.77 2.57 6.15
CA LEU A 588 -18.44 1.57 5.12
C LEU A 588 -18.47 2.20 3.72
N LYS A 589 -17.41 2.91 3.39
CA LYS A 589 -17.18 3.53 2.07
C LYS A 589 -15.69 3.73 1.83
N PHE A 590 -15.28 3.88 0.58
CA PHE A 590 -13.93 4.36 0.25
C PHE A 590 -13.81 5.83 0.64
N ILE A 591 -12.70 6.16 1.30
CA ILE A 591 -12.42 7.51 1.79
C ILE A 591 -11.39 8.16 0.85
N GLU A 592 -11.71 9.33 0.34
CA GLU A 592 -10.83 10.11 -0.52
C GLU A 592 -9.58 10.61 0.21
N HIS A 593 -8.58 11.03 -0.57
CA HIS A 593 -7.34 11.58 -0.04
C HIS A 593 -7.55 12.97 0.56
N SER A 594 -6.92 13.21 1.71
CA SER A 594 -6.78 14.50 2.37
C SER A 594 -5.81 14.35 3.53
N LYS A 595 -5.60 15.39 4.35
CA LYS A 595 -4.91 15.21 5.63
C LYS A 595 -5.76 14.38 6.58
N ARG A 596 -5.13 13.52 7.38
CA ARG A 596 -5.85 12.69 8.37
C ARG A 596 -6.80 13.51 9.25
N SER A 597 -6.36 14.68 9.74
CA SER A 597 -7.18 15.55 10.59
C SER A 597 -8.43 16.06 9.87
N GLU A 598 -8.31 16.44 8.61
CA GLU A 598 -9.43 16.92 7.79
C GLU A 598 -10.43 15.79 7.52
N ILE A 599 -9.95 14.58 7.25
CA ILE A 599 -10.82 13.41 7.06
C ILE A 599 -11.57 13.08 8.34
N LEU A 600 -10.91 13.08 9.49
CA LEU A 600 -11.55 12.84 10.77
C LEU A 600 -12.61 13.90 11.09
N GLU A 601 -12.34 15.16 10.77
CA GLU A 601 -13.30 16.27 10.89
C GLU A 601 -14.54 16.04 10.00
N ASP A 602 -14.35 15.69 8.72
CA ASP A 602 -15.44 15.37 7.78
C ASP A 602 -16.30 14.20 8.23
N LEU A 603 -15.66 13.21 8.85
CA LEU A 603 -16.35 12.05 9.42
C LEU A 603 -17.01 12.36 10.78
N GLY A 604 -16.75 13.56 11.33
CA GLY A 604 -17.23 13.94 12.64
C GLY A 604 -16.53 13.27 13.82
N ILE A 605 -15.35 12.73 13.59
CA ILE A 605 -14.51 12.13 14.65
C ILE A 605 -13.64 13.24 15.24
N THR A 606 -14.29 14.17 15.93
CA THR A 606 -13.66 15.27 16.68
C THR A 606 -14.18 15.30 18.10
N SER A 607 -13.38 15.78 19.05
CA SER A 607 -13.78 15.84 20.47
C SER A 607 -15.07 16.62 20.69
N GLN A 608 -15.25 17.76 19.99
CA GLN A 608 -16.42 18.62 20.10
C GLN A 608 -17.70 17.93 19.60
N LYS A 609 -17.62 17.23 18.44
CA LYS A 609 -18.80 16.54 17.91
C LYS A 609 -19.15 15.32 18.73
N ILE A 610 -18.15 14.55 19.14
CA ILE A 610 -18.33 13.39 20.01
C ILE A 610 -18.94 13.80 21.35
N ALA A 611 -18.47 14.90 21.97
CA ALA A 611 -19.07 15.42 23.21
C ALA A 611 -20.55 15.74 23.04
N ARG A 612 -20.94 16.43 21.96
CA ARG A 612 -22.36 16.74 21.66
C ARG A 612 -23.20 15.48 21.49
N GLU A 613 -22.71 14.50 20.72
CA GLU A 613 -23.40 13.21 20.52
C GLU A 613 -23.56 12.46 21.86
N ILE A 614 -22.53 12.45 22.72
CA ILE A 614 -22.61 11.85 24.06
C ILE A 614 -23.70 12.55 24.91
N VAL A 615 -23.76 13.87 24.91
CA VAL A 615 -24.80 14.65 25.63
C VAL A 615 -26.19 14.34 25.08
N GLU A 616 -26.36 14.30 23.77
CA GLU A 616 -27.62 13.93 23.11
C GLU A 616 -28.06 12.53 23.50
N TRP A 617 -27.18 11.53 23.39
CA TRP A 617 -27.51 10.14 23.73
C TRP A 617 -27.79 9.95 25.22
N SER A 618 -27.14 10.72 26.10
CA SER A 618 -27.43 10.66 27.54
C SER A 618 -28.82 11.17 27.88
N SER A 619 -29.34 12.12 27.09
CA SER A 619 -30.67 12.72 27.29
C SER A 619 -31.80 11.92 26.63
N THR A 620 -31.52 11.16 25.59
CA THR A 620 -32.50 10.35 24.84
C THR A 620 -32.73 8.96 25.38
N SER A 621 -32.24 8.61 26.57
CA SER A 621 -32.54 7.36 27.27
C SER A 621 -34.03 7.30 27.61
N ILE A 622 -34.87 7.10 26.58
CA ILE A 622 -36.29 6.73 26.78
C ILE A 622 -36.25 5.26 27.22
N PRO A 623 -36.84 4.92 28.38
CA PRO A 623 -37.18 3.53 28.64
C PRO A 623 -38.07 3.06 27.49
N MET A 624 -37.66 2.07 26.73
CA MET A 624 -38.60 1.43 25.79
C MET A 624 -39.74 0.85 26.67
N GLN A 625 -40.84 1.59 26.77
CA GLN A 625 -42.10 1.02 27.21
C GLN A 625 -42.50 0.02 26.12
N PHE A 626 -42.23 -1.25 26.37
CA PHE A 626 -42.88 -2.30 25.58
C PHE A 626 -44.39 -2.13 25.79
N PRO A 627 -45.20 -2.05 24.74
CA PRO A 627 -46.64 -2.08 24.91
C PRO A 627 -46.97 -3.36 25.68
N GLU A 628 -47.69 -3.21 26.81
CA GLU A 628 -48.20 -4.35 27.54
C GLU A 628 -48.89 -5.28 26.53
N ARG A 629 -48.50 -6.55 26.55
CA ARG A 629 -49.20 -7.56 25.75
C ARG A 629 -50.65 -7.58 26.29
N GLU A 630 -51.60 -7.00 25.54
CA GLU A 630 -53.00 -7.26 25.78
C GLU A 630 -53.20 -8.79 25.76
N ASN A 631 -53.56 -9.31 26.94
CA ASN A 631 -53.99 -10.68 27.12
C ASN A 631 -55.28 -10.88 26.26
N ALA A 632 -55.10 -11.30 25.05
CA ALA A 632 -56.20 -11.79 24.26
C ALA A 632 -56.62 -13.19 24.79
N ASP A 633 -57.40 -13.17 25.86
CA ASP A 633 -58.24 -14.30 26.24
C ASP A 633 -59.25 -14.60 25.11
N ARG A 634 -58.79 -15.37 24.13
CA ARG A 634 -59.71 -16.06 23.22
C ARG A 634 -59.99 -17.47 23.77
N LYS A 635 -61.13 -17.60 24.46
CA LYS A 635 -61.77 -18.89 24.68
C LYS A 635 -62.05 -19.54 23.33
N PRO A 636 -61.78 -20.83 23.16
CA PRO A 636 -62.26 -21.57 22.01
C PRO A 636 -63.77 -21.73 22.13
N SER A 637 -64.54 -21.26 21.18
CA SER A 637 -65.94 -21.63 20.97
C SER A 637 -66.02 -22.83 20.04
N HIS A 638 -66.76 -23.80 20.47
CA HIS A 638 -67.15 -25.10 19.95
C HIS A 638 -67.07 -25.32 18.45
#